data_63d63bc74bf88be41774798e5a218abc
#
_entry.id   63d63bc74bf88be41774798e5a218abc
#
_cell.length_a   1.000
_cell.length_b   1.000
_cell.length_c   1.000
_cell.angle_alpha   90.00
_cell.angle_beta   90.00
_cell.angle_gamma   90.00
#
_symmetry.space_group_name_H-M   'P 1'
#
loop_
_entity.id
_entity.type
_entity.pdbx_description
1 polymer ?
#
loop_
_entity_poly.entity_id
_entity_poly.type
_entity_poly.pdbx_seq_one_letter_code
_entity_poly.pdbx_strand_id
1 'polypeptide(L)'
;MRRFIHICLWTLTGIFATASLSAQNPFTYHKGKTYKDVAAYRMEKNIDLNTYTPSTPIIYEQQVPEHQGTLSYKVALPLYVRGIFFSRDSRPDDYQWPNNTNRLLPWVFSRLEDLTRSDYEGIPSNALPSVSGDALLFELSDGEYLFAKAIAGDNSLSWFQVNQDGTITLYISTLGEDALNGQLPLLLIRKSSSVYHVFSDAYHSLTADNAAVPTLRKRTDKQYFDAFNYLGWCTWEHYHFDIDETKILNDIDAIESSGIPVRYILIDDGHIANKNRQLTSLVPDKKRFPNGWMRIMNRKQADKIRWIGLWYSLSGYWLGISADNDFPPEIRQTLYAYNGSLLPGTSTDKIEAWYEYHIRTMKEYGFDFLKIDNQSFTLPLYMGGTQVIRQAKDCNLALEHQTHRLQMGLMNCMAQNVLNMDHTLYSSVTRVSIDYKKYNENMAKSHLFQSYTNTLMQGQTVWPDHDMFHSCDTICGSLMARSKAISGGPVYLSDSPTEFIAANIRPLIDEAGKIFRPSAPAVPTPECILTNPLQSGKAYRVFAPTGDEATSVICYNLNTSPSYQEVESFIKREDYFLRENIEESARFSSDSILAFNWEKHTRDWTRAAEVLTASERKIKLSGFTDCLFHLCPIRKGWAVIGIQEKYLSPATVQILERSADTLILDVHCTGTLRIWADSGKKQELRSIPIRKTGRIEIKK
;
A
#
# COMPACT_ATOMS: atom_id res chain seq x y z
N MET A 1 52.24 12.04 -0.24
CA MET A 1 50.95 12.32 -0.91
C MET A 1 49.92 11.14 -0.91
N ARG A 2 50.21 9.98 -0.30
CA ARG A 2 49.27 8.82 -0.22
C ARG A 2 48.70 8.54 1.18
N ARG A 3 48.96 9.39 2.18
CA ARG A 3 48.44 9.23 3.55
C ARG A 3 47.34 10.20 3.96
N PHE A 4 46.97 11.19 3.11
CA PHE A 4 45.93 12.15 3.41
C PHE A 4 44.56 11.81 2.81
N ILE A 5 44.48 10.84 1.90
CA ILE A 5 43.20 10.46 1.23
C ILE A 5 42.41 9.42 2.05
N HIS A 6 43.06 8.68 2.97
CA HIS A 6 42.37 7.66 3.79
C HIS A 6 41.62 8.19 5.01
N ILE A 7 41.90 9.41 5.48
CA ILE A 7 41.26 9.97 6.67
C ILE A 7 39.96 10.68 6.33
N CYS A 8 39.79 11.21 5.13
CA CYS A 8 38.55 11.87 4.71
C CYS A 8 37.42 10.90 4.30
N LEU A 9 37.74 9.64 3.91
CA LEU A 9 36.70 8.65 3.58
C LEU A 9 36.03 8.02 4.82
N TRP A 10 36.75 7.92 5.94
CA TRP A 10 36.18 7.34 7.17
C TRP A 10 35.28 8.30 7.95
N THR A 11 35.50 9.60 7.81
CA THR A 11 34.63 10.62 8.46
C THR A 11 33.31 10.84 7.73
N LEU A 12 33.27 10.63 6.40
CA LEU A 12 32.01 10.76 5.64
C LEU A 12 31.11 9.51 5.77
N THR A 13 31.69 8.31 5.82
CA THR A 13 30.89 7.09 6.06
C THR A 13 30.38 6.99 7.50
N GLY A 14 31.10 7.50 8.49
CA GLY A 14 30.67 7.52 9.88
C GLY A 14 29.49 8.49 10.15
N ILE A 15 29.46 9.63 9.45
CA ILE A 15 28.36 10.61 9.63
C ILE A 15 27.06 10.15 8.94
N PHE A 16 27.14 9.45 7.79
CA PHE A 16 25.96 8.90 7.14
C PHE A 16 25.39 7.68 7.87
N ALA A 17 26.22 6.82 8.44
CA ALA A 17 25.79 5.68 9.23
C ALA A 17 25.10 6.08 10.54
N THR A 18 25.59 7.14 11.22
CA THR A 18 24.98 7.64 12.47
C THR A 18 23.68 8.42 12.24
N ALA A 19 23.54 9.15 11.12
CA ALA A 19 22.31 9.85 10.79
C ALA A 19 21.18 8.88 10.38
N SER A 20 21.50 7.79 9.68
CA SER A 20 20.51 6.77 9.31
C SER A 20 20.07 5.88 10.50
N LEU A 21 20.97 5.58 11.44
CA LEU A 21 20.66 4.83 12.65
C LEU A 21 19.81 5.63 13.64
N SER A 22 20.07 6.93 13.83
CA SER A 22 19.26 7.78 14.72
C SER A 22 17.85 8.07 14.18
N ALA A 23 17.67 8.07 12.85
CA ALA A 23 16.35 8.25 12.23
C ALA A 23 15.48 6.98 12.31
N GLN A 24 16.04 5.82 12.61
CA GLN A 24 15.39 4.53 12.50
C GLN A 24 14.94 3.92 13.83
N ASN A 25 15.37 4.43 14.98
CA ASN A 25 14.99 3.88 16.27
C ASN A 25 14.44 4.95 17.23
N PRO A 26 13.11 5.21 17.21
CA PRO A 26 12.48 6.13 18.15
C PRO A 26 12.54 5.67 19.61
N PHE A 27 12.80 4.38 19.88
CA PHE A 27 12.70 3.77 21.21
C PHE A 27 13.96 3.89 22.07
N THR A 28 15.11 4.19 21.51
CA THR A 28 16.34 4.44 22.31
C THR A 28 16.23 5.62 23.29
N TYR A 29 15.17 6.43 23.16
CA TYR A 29 14.97 7.61 24.03
C TYR A 29 13.97 7.40 25.16
N HIS A 30 13.21 6.30 25.17
CA HIS A 30 12.26 6.03 26.23
C HIS A 30 12.92 5.23 27.37
N LYS A 31 13.35 5.92 28.42
CA LYS A 31 13.66 5.32 29.72
C LYS A 31 12.37 4.94 30.48
N GLY A 32 11.38 4.39 29.79
CA GLY A 32 10.17 3.88 30.40
C GLY A 32 10.33 2.41 30.76
N LYS A 33 9.39 1.86 31.52
CA LYS A 33 9.32 0.44 31.85
C LYS A 33 9.49 -0.38 30.58
N THR A 34 10.53 -1.18 30.48
CA THR A 34 10.69 -2.13 29.39
C THR A 34 9.70 -3.25 29.61
N TYR A 35 9.06 -3.69 28.53
CA TYR A 35 8.05 -4.76 28.51
C TYR A 35 8.60 -6.15 28.94
N LYS A 36 9.85 -6.22 29.35
CA LYS A 36 10.51 -7.45 29.86
C LYS A 36 9.84 -8.07 31.08
N ASP A 37 9.02 -7.30 31.80
CA ASP A 37 8.50 -7.71 33.12
C ASP A 37 7.04 -8.17 33.07
N VAL A 38 6.41 -8.24 31.89
CA VAL A 38 5.06 -8.80 31.78
C VAL A 38 5.17 -10.30 31.62
N ALA A 39 4.96 -11.03 32.69
CA ALA A 39 4.95 -12.49 32.69
C ALA A 39 3.90 -13.00 31.70
N ALA A 40 4.32 -13.74 30.68
CA ALA A 40 3.40 -14.44 29.80
C ALA A 40 2.79 -15.62 30.60
N TYR A 41 1.48 -15.58 30.76
CA TYR A 41 0.75 -16.68 31.36
C TYR A 41 0.33 -17.67 30.28
N ARG A 42 0.65 -18.96 30.48
CA ARG A 42 0.29 -20.03 29.55
C ARG A 42 -1.06 -20.60 29.94
N MET A 43 -2.10 -20.36 29.15
CA MET A 43 -3.35 -21.10 29.30
C MET A 43 -3.24 -22.44 28.57
N GLU A 44 -3.79 -23.52 29.18
CA GLU A 44 -3.76 -24.88 28.60
C GLU A 44 -4.68 -25.06 27.37
N LYS A 45 -5.46 -24.06 26.99
CA LYS A 45 -6.35 -24.13 25.84
C LYS A 45 -5.57 -23.92 24.56
N ASN A 46 -5.63 -24.87 23.64
CA ASN A 46 -5.11 -24.77 22.29
C ASN A 46 -6.19 -24.21 21.37
N ILE A 47 -5.77 -23.39 20.41
CA ILE A 47 -6.59 -23.01 19.25
C ILE A 47 -6.28 -24.03 18.15
N ASP A 48 -7.27 -24.80 17.73
CA ASP A 48 -7.10 -25.81 16.69
C ASP A 48 -7.67 -25.34 15.36
N LEU A 49 -6.79 -24.96 14.44
CA LEU A 49 -7.17 -24.50 13.10
C LEU A 49 -7.69 -25.63 12.18
N ASN A 50 -7.52 -26.92 12.56
CA ASN A 50 -8.07 -28.04 11.79
C ASN A 50 -9.60 -28.11 11.84
N THR A 51 -10.23 -27.54 12.87
CA THR A 51 -11.69 -27.63 13.09
C THR A 51 -12.50 -26.61 12.26
N TYR A 52 -11.83 -25.67 11.59
CA TYR A 52 -12.51 -24.61 10.85
C TYR A 52 -12.96 -25.09 9.46
N THR A 53 -14.19 -24.71 9.12
CA THR A 53 -14.85 -24.99 7.84
C THR A 53 -15.34 -23.69 7.20
N PRO A 54 -15.80 -23.66 5.95
CA PRO A 54 -16.39 -22.47 5.35
C PRO A 54 -17.58 -21.88 6.11
N SER A 55 -18.31 -22.71 6.88
CA SER A 55 -19.45 -22.29 7.73
C SER A 55 -19.06 -21.90 9.17
N THR A 56 -17.80 -22.02 9.56
CA THR A 56 -17.33 -21.65 10.90
C THR A 56 -17.45 -20.14 11.09
N PRO A 57 -17.83 -19.65 12.30
CA PRO A 57 -17.84 -18.22 12.62
C PRO A 57 -16.48 -17.58 12.34
N ILE A 58 -16.52 -16.35 11.81
CA ILE A 58 -15.30 -15.67 11.36
C ILE A 58 -14.44 -15.22 12.51
N ILE A 59 -15.03 -14.71 13.60
CA ILE A 59 -14.28 -14.27 14.76
C ILE A 59 -14.27 -15.37 15.82
N TYR A 60 -13.07 -15.79 16.16
CA TYR A 60 -12.83 -16.65 17.29
C TYR A 60 -12.65 -15.79 18.55
N GLU A 61 -13.53 -15.99 19.52
CA GLU A 61 -13.52 -15.28 20.80
C GLU A 61 -13.27 -16.25 21.94
N GLN A 62 -12.69 -15.73 23.02
CA GLN A 62 -12.42 -16.49 24.24
C GLN A 62 -12.87 -15.72 25.47
N GLN A 63 -13.63 -16.39 26.35
CA GLN A 63 -13.90 -15.86 27.69
C GLN A 63 -12.65 -15.97 28.54
N VAL A 64 -12.15 -14.85 29.04
CA VAL A 64 -10.95 -14.74 29.85
C VAL A 64 -11.33 -14.22 31.21
N PRO A 65 -10.94 -14.91 32.33
CA PRO A 65 -11.01 -14.32 33.67
C PRO A 65 -10.02 -13.15 33.76
N GLU A 66 -10.23 -12.30 34.75
CA GLU A 66 -9.32 -11.18 34.98
C GLU A 66 -7.86 -11.66 35.09
N HIS A 67 -7.02 -11.12 34.21
CA HIS A 67 -5.61 -11.49 34.09
C HIS A 67 -4.73 -10.29 33.80
N GLN A 68 -3.70 -10.09 34.61
CA GLN A 68 -2.66 -9.10 34.36
C GLN A 68 -1.63 -9.61 33.36
N GLY A 69 -1.23 -8.76 32.40
CA GLY A 69 -0.17 -9.05 31.46
C GLY A 69 -0.64 -9.71 30.16
N THR A 70 0.17 -10.59 29.63
CA THR A 70 -0.01 -11.20 28.32
C THR A 70 -0.42 -12.67 28.46
N LEU A 71 -1.48 -13.07 27.77
CA LEU A 71 -1.86 -14.47 27.59
C LEU A 71 -1.28 -15.05 26.32
N SER A 72 -1.01 -16.34 26.32
CA SER A 72 -0.54 -17.06 25.14
C SER A 72 -1.33 -18.35 24.92
N TYR A 73 -1.57 -18.66 23.64
CA TYR A 73 -2.27 -19.86 23.19
C TYR A 73 -1.39 -20.61 22.21
N LYS A 74 -1.25 -21.92 22.38
CA LYS A 74 -0.63 -22.75 21.35
C LYS A 74 -1.62 -22.93 20.21
N VAL A 75 -1.18 -22.67 18.96
CA VAL A 75 -1.99 -22.86 17.76
C VAL A 75 -1.65 -24.20 17.15
N ALA A 76 -2.64 -25.10 17.09
CA ALA A 76 -2.55 -26.35 16.33
C ALA A 76 -2.82 -26.03 14.86
N LEU A 77 -1.83 -26.30 14.01
CA LEU A 77 -1.87 -25.97 12.59
C LEU A 77 -2.66 -26.99 11.78
N PRO A 78 -3.31 -26.57 10.69
CA PRO A 78 -3.90 -27.48 9.74
C PRO A 78 -2.83 -28.28 8.99
N LEU A 79 -3.23 -29.37 8.32
CA LEU A 79 -2.36 -30.02 7.34
C LEU A 79 -2.27 -29.10 6.11
N TYR A 80 -1.13 -28.51 5.90
CA TYR A 80 -0.87 -27.55 4.81
C TYR A 80 0.26 -28.01 3.89
N VAL A 81 0.27 -27.47 2.68
CA VAL A 81 1.32 -27.67 1.67
C VAL A 81 2.34 -26.54 1.76
N ARG A 82 1.86 -25.31 1.86
CA ARG A 82 2.64 -24.06 1.94
C ARG A 82 1.76 -22.92 2.45
N GLY A 83 2.35 -21.77 2.73
CA GLY A 83 1.58 -20.62 3.19
C GLY A 83 2.31 -19.30 3.01
N ILE A 84 1.62 -18.22 3.42
CA ILE A 84 2.20 -16.89 3.58
C ILE A 84 2.06 -16.50 5.04
N PHE A 85 3.15 -16.02 5.60
CA PHE A 85 3.16 -15.30 6.85
C PHE A 85 3.27 -13.81 6.58
N PHE A 86 2.26 -13.05 6.96
CA PHE A 86 2.30 -11.58 6.93
C PHE A 86 3.04 -11.11 8.18
N SER A 87 4.36 -11.15 8.08
CA SER A 87 5.25 -10.82 9.17
C SER A 87 5.37 -9.32 9.36
N ARG A 88 5.89 -8.91 10.50
CA ARG A 88 6.27 -7.53 10.79
C ARG A 88 7.66 -7.25 10.28
N ASP A 89 7.98 -5.97 10.06
CA ASP A 89 9.33 -5.60 9.70
C ASP A 89 10.29 -5.98 10.86
N SER A 90 11.33 -6.75 10.50
CA SER A 90 12.35 -7.20 11.43
C SER A 90 13.36 -6.08 11.66
N ARG A 91 13.58 -5.75 12.94
CA ARG A 91 14.76 -5.00 13.37
C ARG A 91 15.38 -5.75 14.53
N PRO A 92 16.55 -6.38 14.33
CA PRO A 92 16.98 -7.50 15.14
C PRO A 92 17.13 -7.22 16.63
N ASP A 93 17.65 -6.11 17.06
CA ASP A 93 18.07 -5.98 18.46
C ASP A 93 17.30 -4.93 19.28
N ASP A 94 16.51 -4.09 18.63
CA ASP A 94 15.92 -2.89 19.26
C ASP A 94 14.44 -3.04 19.58
N TYR A 95 13.77 -4.04 19.03
CA TYR A 95 12.34 -4.24 19.15
C TYR A 95 11.99 -5.54 19.90
N GLN A 96 12.06 -5.47 21.20
CA GLN A 96 11.45 -6.49 22.07
C GLN A 96 9.91 -6.41 22.08
N TRP A 97 9.37 -5.64 21.16
CA TRP A 97 7.99 -5.25 21.12
C TRP A 97 7.28 -5.87 19.90
N PRO A 98 6.32 -6.78 20.12
CA PRO A 98 5.74 -7.57 19.05
C PRO A 98 4.78 -6.80 18.14
N ASN A 99 4.35 -5.60 18.50
CA ASN A 99 3.34 -4.85 17.76
C ASN A 99 3.82 -3.56 17.10
N ASN A 100 5.11 -3.45 16.90
CA ASN A 100 5.70 -2.29 16.27
C ASN A 100 5.85 -2.49 14.76
N THR A 101 4.77 -2.73 14.08
CA THR A 101 4.76 -2.98 12.65
C THR A 101 4.47 -1.70 11.88
N ASN A 102 5.51 -1.17 11.23
CA ASN A 102 5.35 -0.12 10.25
C ASN A 102 4.78 -0.66 8.95
N ARG A 103 5.18 -1.88 8.63
CA ARG A 103 4.98 -2.52 7.35
C ARG A 103 4.72 -3.99 7.56
N LEU A 104 3.83 -4.55 6.78
CA LEU A 104 3.68 -5.98 6.63
C LEU A 104 4.66 -6.47 5.56
N LEU A 105 5.44 -7.49 5.93
CA LEU A 105 6.38 -8.16 5.05
C LEU A 105 5.86 -9.56 4.78
N PRO A 106 5.13 -9.78 3.66
CA PRO A 106 4.62 -11.10 3.32
C PRO A 106 5.79 -12.02 2.99
N TRP A 107 5.78 -13.22 3.54
CA TRP A 107 6.80 -14.22 3.32
C TRP A 107 6.19 -15.59 3.04
N VAL A 108 6.51 -16.16 1.89
CA VAL A 108 6.05 -17.49 1.52
C VAL A 108 6.94 -18.54 2.16
N PHE A 109 6.31 -19.58 2.73
CA PHE A 109 7.00 -20.71 3.37
C PHE A 109 6.39 -22.05 2.93
N SER A 110 7.21 -23.10 2.87
CA SER A 110 6.77 -24.49 2.83
C SER A 110 6.82 -25.13 4.22
N ARG A 111 7.71 -24.65 5.07
CA ARG A 111 7.83 -25.00 6.49
C ARG A 111 8.03 -23.72 7.29
N LEU A 112 7.36 -23.61 8.42
CA LEU A 112 7.43 -22.40 9.25
C LEU A 112 8.83 -22.13 9.81
N GLU A 113 9.64 -23.17 10.02
CA GLU A 113 11.04 -23.04 10.45
C GLU A 113 11.88 -22.23 9.45
N ASP A 114 11.48 -22.22 8.18
CA ASP A 114 12.18 -21.44 7.14
C ASP A 114 12.11 -19.93 7.41
N LEU A 115 11.12 -19.45 8.16
CA LEU A 115 10.99 -18.04 8.55
C LEU A 115 12.03 -17.59 9.59
N THR A 116 12.67 -18.53 10.27
CA THR A 116 13.71 -18.25 11.29
C THR A 116 15.12 -18.19 10.72
N ARG A 117 15.29 -18.43 9.40
CA ARG A 117 16.57 -18.37 8.71
C ARG A 117 17.04 -16.94 8.52
N SER A 118 18.36 -16.75 8.39
CA SER A 118 18.99 -15.43 8.22
C SER A 118 19.72 -15.25 6.89
N ASP A 119 19.75 -16.27 6.03
CA ASP A 119 20.53 -16.32 4.80
C ASP A 119 19.70 -16.01 3.55
N TYR A 120 19.25 -14.77 3.42
CA TYR A 120 18.47 -14.30 2.28
C TYR A 120 19.33 -13.43 1.36
N GLU A 121 19.98 -14.04 0.39
CA GLU A 121 20.85 -13.34 -0.55
C GLU A 121 20.11 -12.26 -1.36
N GLY A 122 20.67 -11.05 -1.37
CA GLY A 122 20.17 -9.93 -2.15
C GLY A 122 18.89 -9.27 -1.61
N ILE A 123 18.32 -9.77 -0.50
CA ILE A 123 17.13 -9.16 0.10
C ILE A 123 17.58 -8.08 1.10
N PRO A 124 17.08 -6.85 0.99
CA PRO A 124 17.40 -5.79 1.95
C PRO A 124 17.01 -6.16 3.38
N SER A 125 17.84 -5.82 4.36
CA SER A 125 17.61 -6.17 5.78
C SER A 125 16.26 -5.67 6.33
N ASN A 126 15.78 -4.53 5.86
CA ASN A 126 14.47 -3.97 6.23
C ASN A 126 13.28 -4.60 5.46
N ALA A 127 13.54 -5.59 4.61
CA ALA A 127 12.55 -6.38 3.89
C ALA A 127 12.58 -7.87 4.29
N LEU A 128 13.39 -8.25 5.27
CA LEU A 128 13.44 -9.61 5.79
C LEU A 128 12.24 -9.90 6.73
N PRO A 129 11.73 -11.15 6.72
CA PRO A 129 10.63 -11.53 7.60
C PRO A 129 11.05 -11.50 9.07
N SER A 130 10.08 -11.22 9.94
CA SER A 130 10.19 -11.40 11.38
C SER A 130 9.52 -12.71 11.80
N VAL A 131 9.85 -13.20 12.98
CA VAL A 131 9.13 -14.31 13.61
C VAL A 131 7.78 -13.87 14.18
N SER A 132 7.53 -12.56 14.30
CA SER A 132 6.24 -12.01 14.70
C SER A 132 5.44 -11.54 13.48
N GLY A 133 4.14 -11.70 13.51
CA GLY A 133 3.27 -11.30 12.39
C GLY A 133 1.81 -11.18 12.76
N ASP A 134 1.04 -10.68 11.80
CA ASP A 134 -0.35 -10.31 12.00
C ASP A 134 -1.34 -11.27 11.31
N ALA A 135 -0.91 -12.03 10.30
CA ALA A 135 -1.80 -12.94 9.59
C ALA A 135 -1.05 -14.11 8.94
N LEU A 136 -1.80 -15.17 8.66
CA LEU A 136 -1.37 -16.41 8.01
C LEU A 136 -2.37 -16.78 6.92
N LEU A 137 -1.88 -17.17 5.77
CA LEU A 137 -2.64 -17.88 4.74
C LEU A 137 -2.00 -19.25 4.53
N PHE A 138 -2.80 -20.31 4.54
CA PHE A 138 -2.37 -21.67 4.23
C PHE A 138 -3.07 -22.18 2.97
N GLU A 139 -2.33 -22.86 2.12
CA GLU A 139 -2.85 -23.82 1.14
C GLU A 139 -2.90 -25.18 1.83
N LEU A 140 -4.10 -25.70 2.01
CA LEU A 140 -4.32 -26.94 2.72
C LEU A 140 -4.09 -28.16 1.82
N SER A 141 -3.83 -29.31 2.43
CA SER A 141 -3.60 -30.57 1.71
C SER A 141 -4.82 -31.09 0.93
N ASP A 142 -6.03 -30.60 1.24
CA ASP A 142 -7.28 -30.88 0.52
C ASP A 142 -7.55 -29.91 -0.65
N GLY A 143 -6.64 -28.95 -0.90
CA GLY A 143 -6.74 -27.94 -1.96
C GLY A 143 -7.57 -26.70 -1.59
N GLU A 144 -8.06 -26.60 -0.35
CA GLU A 144 -8.70 -25.40 0.15
C GLU A 144 -7.67 -24.42 0.75
N TYR A 145 -8.11 -23.21 1.08
CA TYR A 145 -7.29 -22.17 1.70
C TYR A 145 -7.86 -21.80 3.06
N LEU A 146 -6.97 -21.57 4.03
CA LEU A 146 -7.34 -21.08 5.35
C LEU A 146 -6.57 -19.78 5.62
N PHE A 147 -7.32 -18.73 5.92
CA PHE A 147 -6.80 -17.43 6.33
C PHE A 147 -7.07 -17.23 7.83
N ALA A 148 -6.04 -16.86 8.58
CA ALA A 148 -6.13 -16.52 9.98
C ALA A 148 -5.41 -15.21 10.25
N LYS A 149 -6.11 -14.22 10.82
CA LYS A 149 -5.59 -12.88 11.11
C LYS A 149 -5.81 -12.55 12.58
N ALA A 150 -4.78 -12.03 13.22
CA ALA A 150 -4.89 -11.43 14.54
C ALA A 150 -5.86 -10.23 14.50
N ILE A 151 -6.51 -9.93 15.63
CA ILE A 151 -7.54 -8.89 15.71
C ILE A 151 -7.29 -7.93 16.87
N ALA A 152 -7.71 -6.67 16.70
CA ALA A 152 -7.77 -5.68 17.76
C ALA A 152 -9.16 -5.69 18.40
N GLY A 153 -9.20 -5.93 19.71
CA GLY A 153 -10.39 -5.74 20.53
C GLY A 153 -10.55 -4.29 21.00
N ASP A 154 -11.42 -4.07 21.97
CA ASP A 154 -11.64 -2.73 22.53
C ASP A 154 -10.41 -2.21 23.29
N ASN A 155 -9.84 -3.02 24.16
CA ASN A 155 -8.57 -2.74 24.89
C ASN A 155 -7.65 -3.96 24.92
N SER A 156 -7.60 -4.72 23.84
CA SER A 156 -6.71 -5.87 23.70
C SER A 156 -6.22 -5.99 22.26
N LEU A 157 -5.04 -6.57 22.08
CA LEU A 157 -4.44 -6.81 20.77
C LEU A 157 -3.82 -8.18 20.73
N SER A 158 -4.08 -8.96 19.69
CA SER A 158 -3.43 -10.25 19.47
C SER A 158 -2.38 -10.19 18.37
N TRP A 159 -1.46 -11.16 18.36
CA TRP A 159 -0.44 -11.36 17.32
C TRP A 159 0.09 -12.79 17.31
N PHE A 160 0.60 -13.22 16.18
CA PHE A 160 1.26 -14.51 16.03
C PHE A 160 2.76 -14.40 16.26
N GLN A 161 3.35 -15.48 16.78
CA GLN A 161 4.79 -15.68 16.78
C GLN A 161 5.13 -17.09 16.32
N VAL A 162 6.02 -17.19 15.34
CA VAL A 162 6.62 -18.45 14.91
C VAL A 162 7.77 -18.78 15.82
N ASN A 163 7.76 -19.99 16.38
CA ASN A 163 8.81 -20.50 17.27
C ASN A 163 9.89 -21.23 16.46
N GLN A 164 11.08 -21.40 17.04
CA GLN A 164 12.22 -22.07 16.36
C GLN A 164 11.91 -23.53 15.98
N ASP A 165 10.99 -24.18 16.70
CA ASP A 165 10.53 -25.55 16.42
C ASP A 165 9.42 -25.64 15.36
N GLY A 166 9.10 -24.52 14.69
CA GLY A 166 8.05 -24.45 13.67
C GLY A 166 6.61 -24.43 14.24
N THR A 167 6.46 -24.32 15.55
CA THR A 167 5.13 -24.12 16.16
C THR A 167 4.75 -22.65 16.15
N ILE A 168 3.45 -22.37 16.27
CA ILE A 168 2.91 -21.00 16.37
C ILE A 168 2.28 -20.78 17.75
N THR A 169 2.61 -19.65 18.35
CA THR A 169 1.94 -19.12 19.52
C THR A 169 1.15 -17.88 19.14
N LEU A 170 -0.10 -17.79 19.57
CA LEU A 170 -0.90 -16.58 19.55
C LEU A 170 -0.80 -15.91 20.92
N TYR A 171 -0.44 -14.64 20.91
CA TYR A 171 -0.43 -13.80 22.11
C TYR A 171 -1.60 -12.83 22.08
N ILE A 172 -2.08 -12.43 23.26
CA ILE A 172 -3.01 -11.33 23.47
C ILE A 172 -2.62 -10.51 24.69
N SER A 173 -2.71 -9.19 24.60
CA SER A 173 -2.32 -8.27 25.69
C SER A 173 -3.09 -6.96 25.61
N THR A 174 -3.23 -6.26 26.75
CA THR A 174 -3.64 -4.85 26.80
C THR A 174 -2.48 -3.91 26.52
N LEU A 175 -1.25 -4.41 26.56
CA LEU A 175 0.01 -3.69 26.38
C LEU A 175 0.27 -2.63 27.45
N GLY A 176 -0.45 -2.68 28.56
CA GLY A 176 -0.38 -1.71 29.63
C GLY A 176 -0.69 -2.27 31.02
N GLU A 177 -1.16 -1.39 31.89
CA GLU A 177 -1.48 -1.71 33.29
C GLU A 177 -2.85 -2.36 33.46
N ASP A 178 -3.72 -2.30 32.44
CA ASP A 178 -5.05 -2.89 32.54
C ASP A 178 -5.00 -4.41 32.47
N ALA A 179 -5.92 -5.06 33.18
CA ALA A 179 -6.13 -6.49 33.06
C ALA A 179 -6.90 -6.85 31.80
N LEU A 180 -6.57 -8.00 31.22
CA LEU A 180 -7.43 -8.69 30.27
C LEU A 180 -8.63 -9.24 31.00
N ASN A 181 -9.84 -9.05 30.50
CA ASN A 181 -11.06 -9.54 31.12
C ASN A 181 -12.21 -9.66 30.13
N GLY A 182 -13.07 -10.65 30.31
CA GLY A 182 -14.31 -10.81 29.55
C GLY A 182 -14.16 -11.59 28.26
N GLN A 183 -15.11 -11.40 27.34
CA GLN A 183 -15.09 -12.00 26.02
C GLN A 183 -14.12 -11.22 25.11
N LEU A 184 -13.02 -11.86 24.77
CA LEU A 184 -11.95 -11.22 23.98
C LEU A 184 -11.88 -11.81 22.58
N PRO A 185 -11.91 -10.96 21.51
CA PRO A 185 -11.66 -11.42 20.16
C PRO A 185 -10.16 -11.70 19.98
N LEU A 186 -9.83 -12.86 19.43
CA LEU A 186 -8.47 -13.31 19.22
C LEU A 186 -8.08 -13.34 17.76
N LEU A 187 -8.91 -13.97 16.93
CA LEU A 187 -8.62 -14.27 15.53
C LEU A 187 -9.83 -14.01 14.65
N LEU A 188 -9.57 -13.47 13.47
CA LEU A 188 -10.43 -13.58 12.31
C LEU A 188 -9.97 -14.83 11.54
N ILE A 189 -10.88 -15.77 11.25
CA ILE A 189 -10.56 -17.01 10.55
C ILE A 189 -11.57 -17.24 9.43
N ARG A 190 -11.08 -17.64 8.25
CA ARG A 190 -11.92 -18.03 7.12
C ARG A 190 -11.28 -19.17 6.35
N LYS A 191 -12.11 -20.15 5.94
CA LYS A 191 -11.76 -21.22 5.00
C LYS A 191 -12.53 -21.06 3.69
N SER A 192 -11.90 -21.29 2.54
CA SER A 192 -12.52 -21.18 1.22
C SER A 192 -11.78 -22.05 0.20
N SER A 193 -12.49 -22.49 -0.85
CA SER A 193 -11.88 -23.14 -2.02
C SER A 193 -11.16 -22.16 -2.97
N SER A 194 -11.34 -20.85 -2.79
CA SER A 194 -10.69 -19.81 -3.60
C SER A 194 -9.71 -19.01 -2.75
N VAL A 195 -8.48 -18.87 -3.25
CA VAL A 195 -7.42 -18.06 -2.61
C VAL A 195 -7.76 -16.57 -2.56
N TYR A 196 -8.69 -16.08 -3.39
CA TYR A 196 -9.17 -14.69 -3.34
C TYR A 196 -10.37 -14.54 -2.40
N HIS A 197 -11.31 -15.48 -2.49
CA HIS A 197 -12.52 -15.42 -1.68
C HIS A 197 -12.26 -15.61 -0.21
N VAL A 198 -11.16 -16.29 0.17
CA VAL A 198 -10.78 -16.40 1.58
C VAL A 198 -10.55 -15.03 2.23
N PHE A 199 -10.06 -14.04 1.49
CA PHE A 199 -9.91 -12.65 1.95
C PHE A 199 -11.22 -11.87 1.83
N SER A 200 -11.85 -11.87 0.66
CA SER A 200 -13.06 -11.07 0.42
C SER A 200 -14.21 -11.48 1.33
N ASP A 201 -14.43 -12.78 1.54
CA ASP A 201 -15.47 -13.29 2.44
C ASP A 201 -15.19 -12.92 3.90
N ALA A 202 -13.91 -13.01 4.33
CA ALA A 202 -13.50 -12.62 5.67
C ALA A 202 -13.82 -11.14 5.94
N TYR A 203 -13.40 -10.26 5.05
CA TYR A 203 -13.63 -8.81 5.20
C TYR A 203 -15.09 -8.40 4.94
N HIS A 204 -15.81 -9.11 4.07
CA HIS A 204 -17.25 -8.87 3.87
C HIS A 204 -18.02 -8.99 5.19
N SER A 205 -17.76 -10.05 5.94
CA SER A 205 -18.44 -10.26 7.23
C SER A 205 -18.02 -9.29 8.32
N LEU A 206 -16.78 -8.75 8.25
CA LEU A 206 -16.32 -7.73 9.19
C LEU A 206 -16.92 -6.34 8.92
N THR A 207 -17.32 -6.07 7.68
CA THR A 207 -17.77 -4.74 7.21
C THR A 207 -19.28 -4.68 6.94
N ALA A 208 -20.03 -5.78 7.13
CA ALA A 208 -21.48 -5.83 6.96
C ALA A 208 -22.22 -5.03 8.04
N ASP A 209 -23.50 -4.73 7.79
CA ASP A 209 -24.38 -4.17 8.82
C ASP A 209 -24.41 -5.09 10.05
N ASN A 210 -24.25 -4.53 11.25
CA ASN A 210 -24.02 -5.24 12.51
C ASN A 210 -22.68 -6.00 12.61
N ALA A 211 -21.67 -5.51 11.90
CA ALA A 211 -20.34 -6.10 11.91
C ALA A 211 -19.69 -6.11 13.30
N ALA A 212 -18.82 -7.09 13.51
CA ALA A 212 -18.00 -7.18 14.73
C ALA A 212 -16.97 -6.03 14.84
N VAL A 213 -16.64 -5.37 13.72
CA VAL A 213 -15.75 -4.20 13.68
C VAL A 213 -16.49 -3.03 13.01
N PRO A 214 -17.33 -2.28 13.76
CA PRO A 214 -18.19 -1.23 13.20
C PRO A 214 -17.40 -0.03 12.62
N THR A 215 -16.13 0.05 12.92
CA THR A 215 -15.20 1.11 12.46
C THR A 215 -14.40 0.73 11.22
N LEU A 216 -14.75 -0.37 10.57
CA LEU A 216 -14.16 -0.81 9.32
C LEU A 216 -15.19 -0.77 8.19
N ARG A 217 -14.80 -0.28 7.01
CA ARG A 217 -15.64 -0.29 5.79
C ARG A 217 -14.88 -0.88 4.61
N LYS A 218 -15.64 -1.46 3.68
CA LYS A 218 -15.09 -1.90 2.39
C LYS A 218 -14.52 -0.73 1.61
N ARG A 219 -13.51 -1.00 0.79
CA ARG A 219 -12.94 -0.01 -0.14
C ARG A 219 -14.00 0.62 -1.04
N THR A 220 -14.95 -0.17 -1.53
CA THR A 220 -16.04 0.27 -2.43
C THR A 220 -17.03 1.22 -1.79
N ASP A 221 -17.14 1.21 -0.46
CA ASP A 221 -18.10 2.02 0.31
C ASP A 221 -17.47 3.36 0.76
N LYS A 222 -16.22 3.58 0.42
CA LYS A 222 -15.46 4.78 0.80
C LYS A 222 -15.32 5.75 -0.37
N GLN A 223 -15.41 7.04 -0.07
CA GLN A 223 -15.13 8.06 -1.06
C GLN A 223 -13.63 8.13 -1.37
N TYR A 224 -13.27 8.01 -2.65
CA TYR A 224 -11.91 8.27 -3.11
C TYR A 224 -11.72 9.78 -3.27
N PHE A 225 -10.72 10.35 -2.59
CA PHE A 225 -10.50 11.79 -2.63
C PHE A 225 -10.08 12.26 -4.03
N ASP A 226 -10.69 13.33 -4.53
CA ASP A 226 -10.58 13.73 -5.95
C ASP A 226 -9.14 13.99 -6.40
N ALA A 227 -8.30 14.61 -5.54
CA ALA A 227 -6.90 14.87 -5.88
C ALA A 227 -6.14 13.59 -6.29
N PHE A 228 -6.45 12.47 -5.69
CA PHE A 228 -5.77 11.19 -5.94
C PHE A 228 -6.17 10.54 -7.27
N ASN A 229 -7.15 11.09 -7.98
CA ASN A 229 -7.42 10.73 -9.38
C ASN A 229 -6.46 11.40 -10.37
N TYR A 230 -5.57 12.27 -9.92
CA TYR A 230 -4.66 13.04 -10.76
C TYR A 230 -3.20 12.76 -10.42
N LEU A 231 -2.31 13.05 -11.35
CA LEU A 231 -0.87 12.94 -11.14
C LEU A 231 -0.40 13.91 -10.06
N GLY A 232 0.34 13.38 -9.09
CA GLY A 232 0.96 14.14 -8.01
C GLY A 232 2.47 14.23 -8.09
N TRP A 233 3.02 15.04 -7.19
CA TRP A 233 4.44 15.12 -6.91
C TRP A 233 4.68 15.27 -5.42
N CYS A 234 5.75 14.65 -4.89
CA CYS A 234 6.09 14.59 -3.47
C CYS A 234 7.53 15.03 -3.25
N THR A 235 7.79 15.79 -2.19
CA THR A 235 9.13 16.30 -1.88
C THR A 235 10.10 15.24 -1.34
N TRP A 236 9.62 14.05 -0.86
CA TRP A 236 10.40 13.16 -0.01
C TRP A 236 11.67 12.60 -0.65
N GLU A 237 11.59 11.80 -1.69
CA GLU A 237 12.79 11.19 -2.30
C GLU A 237 13.66 12.21 -3.07
N HIS A 238 13.13 13.40 -3.34
CA HIS A 238 13.90 14.50 -3.91
C HIS A 238 14.79 15.19 -2.87
N TYR A 239 14.25 15.51 -1.71
CA TYR A 239 14.93 16.33 -0.69
C TYR A 239 15.12 15.67 0.66
N HIS A 240 14.36 14.61 0.99
CA HIS A 240 14.19 14.13 2.36
C HIS A 240 13.80 15.30 3.28
N PHE A 241 14.50 15.48 4.41
CA PHE A 241 14.25 16.56 5.37
C PHE A 241 14.71 17.94 4.89
N ASP A 242 15.46 18.04 3.79
CA ASP A 242 16.09 19.30 3.36
C ASP A 242 15.17 20.14 2.46
N ILE A 243 13.96 20.40 2.92
CA ILE A 243 12.98 21.26 2.25
C ILE A 243 12.91 22.64 2.89
N ASP A 244 12.59 23.64 2.08
CA ASP A 244 12.27 25.00 2.49
C ASP A 244 11.31 25.68 1.51
N GLU A 245 10.79 26.85 1.88
CA GLU A 245 9.84 27.62 1.08
C GLU A 245 10.35 27.90 -0.34
N THR A 246 11.63 28.27 -0.48
CA THR A 246 12.22 28.63 -1.76
C THR A 246 12.35 27.44 -2.70
N LYS A 247 12.81 26.30 -2.18
CA LYS A 247 12.92 25.06 -2.94
C LYS A 247 11.56 24.61 -3.48
N ILE A 248 10.54 24.60 -2.64
CA ILE A 248 9.18 24.20 -3.03
C ILE A 248 8.61 25.14 -4.10
N LEU A 249 8.82 26.45 -3.98
CA LEU A 249 8.37 27.42 -4.98
C LEU A 249 9.09 27.25 -6.30
N ASN A 250 10.40 26.98 -6.29
CA ASN A 250 11.19 26.70 -7.52
C ASN A 250 10.72 25.41 -8.19
N ASP A 251 10.39 24.36 -7.42
CA ASP A 251 9.87 23.12 -7.96
C ASP A 251 8.47 23.30 -8.57
N ILE A 252 7.61 24.10 -7.96
CA ILE A 252 6.32 24.45 -8.56
C ILE A 252 6.54 25.15 -9.93
N ASP A 253 7.48 26.10 -10.01
CA ASP A 253 7.82 26.76 -11.28
C ASP A 253 8.36 25.77 -12.32
N ALA A 254 9.22 24.84 -11.91
CA ALA A 254 9.77 23.81 -12.77
C ALA A 254 8.69 22.79 -13.23
N ILE A 255 7.79 22.37 -12.35
CA ILE A 255 6.63 21.52 -12.69
C ILE A 255 5.77 22.21 -13.74
N GLU A 256 5.39 23.47 -13.51
CA GLU A 256 4.57 24.23 -14.47
C GLU A 256 5.27 24.41 -15.81
N SER A 257 6.59 24.57 -15.83
CA SER A 257 7.40 24.71 -17.02
C SER A 257 7.65 23.40 -17.78
N SER A 258 7.55 22.24 -17.09
CA SER A 258 7.81 20.93 -17.69
C SER A 258 6.78 20.49 -18.73
N GLY A 259 5.60 21.10 -18.73
CA GLY A 259 4.46 20.69 -19.56
C GLY A 259 3.88 19.32 -19.17
N ILE A 260 4.23 18.78 -18.00
CA ILE A 260 3.59 17.60 -17.38
C ILE A 260 2.48 18.09 -16.45
N PRO A 261 1.23 17.66 -16.65
CA PRO A 261 0.09 18.16 -15.88
C PRO A 261 0.01 17.52 -14.49
N VAL A 262 0.97 17.83 -13.61
CA VAL A 262 0.89 17.53 -12.19
C VAL A 262 -0.19 18.38 -11.55
N ARG A 263 -1.12 17.80 -10.79
CA ARG A 263 -2.29 18.48 -10.21
C ARG A 263 -2.25 18.62 -8.72
N TYR A 264 -1.50 17.79 -8.03
CA TYR A 264 -1.27 17.99 -6.60
C TYR A 264 0.21 17.88 -6.23
N ILE A 265 0.58 18.57 -5.16
CA ILE A 265 1.88 18.37 -4.51
C ILE A 265 1.65 17.92 -3.08
N LEU A 266 2.53 17.05 -2.61
CA LEU A 266 2.62 16.60 -1.23
C LEU A 266 3.94 17.12 -0.64
N ILE A 267 3.82 18.03 0.32
CA ILE A 267 4.96 18.49 1.12
C ILE A 267 5.16 17.49 2.24
N ASP A 268 6.23 16.71 2.14
CA ASP A 268 6.57 15.64 3.09
C ASP A 268 7.36 16.18 4.31
N ASP A 269 7.91 15.32 5.16
CA ASP A 269 8.62 15.69 6.38
C ASP A 269 9.80 16.63 6.10
N GLY A 270 10.08 17.53 7.06
CA GLY A 270 11.13 18.55 6.98
C GLY A 270 10.65 19.97 7.29
N HIS A 271 9.32 20.18 7.37
CA HIS A 271 8.73 21.48 7.69
C HIS A 271 8.43 21.66 9.19
N ILE A 272 8.45 20.58 9.96
CA ILE A 272 7.97 20.57 11.35
C ILE A 272 8.86 21.39 12.28
N ALA A 273 8.24 22.34 13.01
CA ALA A 273 8.88 22.97 14.17
C ALA A 273 8.94 21.94 15.31
N ASN A 274 10.15 21.51 15.67
CA ASN A 274 10.31 20.45 16.64
C ASN A 274 11.52 20.65 17.56
N LYS A 275 11.46 20.01 18.73
CA LYS A 275 12.58 19.86 19.66
C LYS A 275 12.73 18.38 20.00
N ASN A 276 13.90 17.82 19.74
CA ASN A 276 14.18 16.41 19.99
C ASN A 276 13.16 15.45 19.32
N ARG A 277 12.74 15.74 18.08
CA ARG A 277 11.71 14.99 17.35
C ARG A 277 10.33 15.01 18.01
N GLN A 278 10.04 15.97 18.86
CA GLN A 278 8.72 16.25 19.44
C GLN A 278 8.17 17.55 18.86
N LEU A 279 6.90 17.58 18.50
CA LEU A 279 6.22 18.73 17.92
C LEU A 279 6.21 19.91 18.91
N THR A 280 6.62 21.10 18.48
CA THR A 280 6.55 22.31 19.29
C THR A 280 5.50 23.30 18.82
N SER A 281 5.12 23.26 17.54
CA SER A 281 4.15 24.17 16.92
C SER A 281 3.51 23.57 15.69
N LEU A 282 2.29 23.95 15.38
CA LEU A 282 1.66 23.70 14.06
C LEU A 282 2.04 24.76 13.02
N VAL A 283 2.67 25.85 13.42
CA VAL A 283 3.36 26.78 12.51
C VAL A 283 4.63 26.08 11.98
N PRO A 284 4.92 26.12 10.68
CA PRO A 284 6.12 25.46 10.16
C PRO A 284 7.40 26.10 10.70
N ASP A 285 8.52 25.40 10.62
CA ASP A 285 9.83 25.92 11.04
C ASP A 285 10.12 27.28 10.40
N LYS A 286 10.24 28.32 11.21
CA LYS A 286 10.36 29.70 10.75
C LYS A 286 11.65 30.02 9.98
N LYS A 287 12.71 29.21 10.14
CA LYS A 287 13.95 29.37 9.37
C LYS A 287 13.77 28.85 7.95
N ARG A 288 13.04 27.76 7.79
CA ARG A 288 12.77 27.12 6.49
C ARG A 288 11.58 27.76 5.79
N PHE A 289 10.56 28.18 6.52
CA PHE A 289 9.31 28.76 6.02
C PHE A 289 9.05 30.14 6.68
N PRO A 290 9.84 31.17 6.34
CA PRO A 290 9.77 32.48 7.02
C PRO A 290 8.42 33.19 6.78
N ASN A 291 7.72 32.90 5.68
CA ASN A 291 6.39 33.44 5.38
C ASN A 291 5.24 32.44 5.69
N GLY A 292 5.52 31.37 6.46
CA GLY A 292 4.55 30.30 6.67
C GLY A 292 4.17 29.61 5.37
N TRP A 293 2.90 29.34 5.18
CA TRP A 293 2.37 28.61 4.01
C TRP A 293 1.83 29.54 2.90
N MET A 294 1.64 30.83 3.20
CA MET A 294 0.89 31.74 2.34
C MET A 294 1.40 31.81 0.90
N ARG A 295 2.73 31.92 0.71
CA ARG A 295 3.31 32.00 -0.64
C ARG A 295 3.12 30.72 -1.46
N ILE A 296 3.19 29.58 -0.80
CA ILE A 296 2.96 28.28 -1.43
C ILE A 296 1.48 28.12 -1.76
N MET A 297 0.57 28.43 -0.83
CA MET A 297 -0.88 28.33 -1.08
C MET A 297 -1.37 29.24 -2.20
N ASN A 298 -0.75 30.41 -2.38
CA ASN A 298 -1.06 31.33 -3.48
C ASN A 298 -0.71 30.77 -4.88
N ARG A 299 0.00 29.63 -4.95
CA ARG A 299 0.32 28.96 -6.22
C ARG A 299 -0.81 28.01 -6.70
N LYS A 300 -1.83 27.77 -5.89
CA LYS A 300 -2.96 26.93 -6.27
C LYS A 300 -3.75 27.56 -7.43
N GLN A 301 -3.91 26.81 -8.53
CA GLN A 301 -4.71 27.17 -9.70
C GLN A 301 -5.43 25.94 -10.23
N ALA A 302 -6.66 26.11 -10.71
CA ALA A 302 -7.53 25.01 -11.12
C ALA A 302 -6.94 24.16 -12.27
N ASP A 303 -6.19 24.78 -13.16
CA ASP A 303 -5.58 24.18 -14.35
C ASP A 303 -4.11 23.82 -14.21
N LYS A 304 -3.52 24.10 -13.04
CA LYS A 304 -2.12 23.80 -12.67
C LYS A 304 -2.07 22.92 -11.41
N ILE A 305 -1.29 23.35 -10.39
CA ILE A 305 -1.34 22.73 -9.05
C ILE A 305 -2.66 23.14 -8.40
N ARG A 306 -3.57 22.18 -8.30
CA ARG A 306 -4.92 22.41 -7.78
C ARG A 306 -5.02 22.10 -6.30
N TRP A 307 -4.29 21.06 -5.83
CA TRP A 307 -4.32 20.61 -4.45
C TRP A 307 -2.92 20.55 -3.84
N ILE A 308 -2.85 20.88 -2.57
CA ILE A 308 -1.61 20.80 -1.78
C ILE A 308 -1.89 19.98 -0.53
N GLY A 309 -1.10 18.92 -0.33
CA GLY A 309 -1.10 18.09 0.86
C GLY A 309 0.09 18.33 1.75
N LEU A 310 -0.06 17.96 3.03
CA LEU A 310 0.98 18.09 4.03
C LEU A 310 1.18 16.80 4.80
N TRP A 311 2.42 16.49 5.11
CA TRP A 311 2.79 15.34 5.94
C TRP A 311 2.75 15.71 7.42
N TYR A 312 2.26 14.78 8.24
CA TYR A 312 2.41 14.78 9.70
C TYR A 312 2.55 13.36 10.24
N SER A 313 3.03 13.22 11.48
CA SER A 313 2.95 11.99 12.24
C SER A 313 1.66 11.96 13.07
N LEU A 314 1.06 10.78 13.26
CA LEU A 314 -0.21 10.64 14.00
C LEU A 314 -0.14 11.25 15.41
N SER A 315 0.98 11.09 16.12
CA SER A 315 1.16 11.60 17.48
C SER A 315 1.74 13.03 17.55
N GLY A 316 1.59 13.81 16.48
CA GLY A 316 2.14 15.16 16.33
C GLY A 316 3.47 15.16 15.58
N TYR A 317 4.52 14.53 16.13
CA TYR A 317 5.77 14.22 15.42
C TYR A 317 6.28 12.85 15.87
N TRP A 318 7.45 12.42 15.39
CA TRP A 318 7.97 11.06 15.61
C TRP A 318 7.94 10.57 17.06
N LEU A 319 8.22 11.44 18.03
CA LEU A 319 8.24 11.14 19.47
C LEU A 319 7.16 11.88 20.26
N GLY A 320 6.04 12.21 19.64
CA GLY A 320 4.93 12.91 20.29
C GLY A 320 5.09 14.44 20.27
N ILE A 321 4.60 15.09 21.30
CA ILE A 321 4.52 16.54 21.45
C ILE A 321 5.46 16.99 22.57
N SER A 322 6.17 18.10 22.38
CA SER A 322 7.06 18.70 23.38
C SER A 322 6.27 19.37 24.50
N ALA A 323 6.80 19.32 25.72
CA ALA A 323 6.30 20.18 26.82
C ALA A 323 6.47 21.67 26.50
N ASP A 324 7.53 22.03 25.75
CA ASP A 324 7.82 23.40 25.29
C ASP A 324 7.06 23.67 23.96
N ASN A 325 5.72 23.53 23.95
CA ASN A 325 4.89 23.83 22.81
C ASN A 325 4.19 25.19 22.96
N ASP A 326 3.76 25.77 21.83
CA ASP A 326 3.07 27.07 21.76
C ASP A 326 1.55 26.96 21.62
N PHE A 327 0.98 25.78 21.92
CA PHE A 327 -0.45 25.55 21.77
C PHE A 327 -1.27 26.36 22.78
N PRO A 328 -2.52 26.74 22.43
CA PRO A 328 -3.44 27.41 23.34
C PRO A 328 -3.66 26.61 24.64
N PRO A 329 -3.91 27.26 25.79
CA PRO A 329 -4.09 26.57 27.07
C PRO A 329 -5.18 25.47 27.04
N GLU A 330 -6.30 25.70 26.34
CA GLU A 330 -7.38 24.76 26.19
C GLU A 330 -6.95 23.49 25.42
N ILE A 331 -6.03 23.62 24.46
CA ILE A 331 -5.46 22.49 23.72
C ILE A 331 -4.43 21.75 24.56
N ARG A 332 -3.58 22.46 25.32
CA ARG A 332 -2.65 21.82 26.25
C ARG A 332 -3.35 20.93 27.28
N GLN A 333 -4.56 21.30 27.71
CA GLN A 333 -5.37 20.51 28.66
C GLN A 333 -5.90 19.19 28.06
N THR A 334 -5.90 19.04 26.73
CA THR A 334 -6.26 17.80 26.04
C THR A 334 -5.10 16.81 26.00
N LEU A 335 -3.89 17.24 26.32
CA LEU A 335 -2.68 16.43 26.30
C LEU A 335 -2.32 15.97 27.72
N TYR A 336 -1.65 14.83 27.81
CA TYR A 336 -1.09 14.36 29.08
C TYR A 336 0.37 13.94 28.93
N ALA A 337 1.13 14.09 30.01
CA ALA A 337 2.54 13.77 30.04
C ALA A 337 2.75 12.27 30.27
N TYR A 338 3.45 11.62 29.36
CA TYR A 338 3.82 10.23 29.48
C TYR A 338 5.17 9.95 28.80
N ASN A 339 6.04 9.21 29.47
CA ASN A 339 7.36 8.81 28.97
C ASN A 339 8.20 9.95 28.34
N GLY A 340 8.15 11.14 28.93
CA GLY A 340 8.94 12.30 28.46
C GLY A 340 8.36 13.03 27.26
N SER A 341 7.13 12.73 26.87
CA SER A 341 6.38 13.41 25.82
C SER A 341 5.02 13.85 26.31
N LEU A 342 4.39 14.77 25.59
CA LEU A 342 2.95 14.96 25.65
C LEU A 342 2.29 14.15 24.55
N LEU A 343 1.19 13.49 24.87
CA LEU A 343 0.39 12.68 23.95
C LEU A 343 -1.06 13.17 23.98
N PRO A 344 -1.85 12.98 22.91
CA PRO A 344 -3.30 13.18 22.96
C PRO A 344 -3.91 12.45 24.15
N GLY A 345 -4.87 13.06 24.84
CA GLY A 345 -5.28 12.74 26.19
C GLY A 345 -5.82 11.34 26.45
N THR A 346 -6.27 11.11 27.67
CA THR A 346 -6.69 9.79 28.20
C THR A 346 -8.19 9.52 28.05
N SER A 347 -8.93 10.38 27.36
CA SER A 347 -10.34 10.17 27.06
C SER A 347 -10.61 10.51 25.60
N THR A 348 -11.61 9.86 25.03
CA THR A 348 -12.03 10.06 23.63
C THR A 348 -12.26 11.53 23.30
N ASP A 349 -12.95 12.28 24.20
CA ASP A 349 -13.24 13.70 24.00
C ASP A 349 -11.96 14.57 23.91
N LYS A 350 -10.95 14.28 24.73
CA LYS A 350 -9.67 15.00 24.69
C LYS A 350 -8.89 14.66 23.43
N ILE A 351 -8.90 13.40 23.01
CA ILE A 351 -8.26 12.94 21.79
C ILE A 351 -8.93 13.60 20.59
N GLU A 352 -10.27 13.58 20.52
CA GLU A 352 -11.03 14.26 19.46
C GLU A 352 -10.73 15.76 19.40
N ALA A 353 -10.67 16.45 20.55
CA ALA A 353 -10.38 17.89 20.61
C ALA A 353 -8.97 18.24 20.10
N TRP A 354 -7.97 17.39 20.37
CA TRP A 354 -6.64 17.54 19.79
C TRP A 354 -6.65 17.41 18.27
N TYR A 355 -7.27 16.34 17.74
CA TYR A 355 -7.31 16.14 16.28
C TYR A 355 -8.20 17.17 15.60
N GLU A 356 -9.27 17.63 16.21
CA GLU A 356 -10.05 18.73 15.69
C GLU A 356 -9.20 20.00 15.55
N TYR A 357 -8.46 20.37 16.57
CA TYR A 357 -7.56 21.54 16.53
C TYR A 357 -6.49 21.37 15.46
N HIS A 358 -5.80 20.23 15.43
CA HIS A 358 -4.72 19.95 14.49
C HIS A 358 -5.24 19.99 13.03
N ILE A 359 -6.26 19.22 12.71
CA ILE A 359 -6.75 19.09 11.33
C ILE A 359 -7.42 20.38 10.84
N ARG A 360 -8.16 21.06 11.71
CA ARG A 360 -8.74 22.37 11.40
C ARG A 360 -7.66 23.41 11.08
N THR A 361 -6.59 23.47 11.86
CA THR A 361 -5.46 24.36 11.59
C THR A 361 -4.84 24.11 10.22
N MET A 362 -4.68 22.85 9.82
CA MET A 362 -4.19 22.52 8.47
C MET A 362 -5.17 22.96 7.38
N LYS A 363 -6.47 22.78 7.59
CA LYS A 363 -7.51 23.26 6.67
C LYS A 363 -7.51 24.77 6.54
N GLU A 364 -7.34 25.50 7.63
CA GLU A 364 -7.27 26.96 7.67
C GLU A 364 -6.01 27.49 6.98
N TYR A 365 -4.89 26.77 7.01
CA TYR A 365 -3.72 27.06 6.20
C TYR A 365 -3.92 26.85 4.71
N GLY A 366 -5.01 26.18 4.31
CA GLY A 366 -5.38 25.95 2.90
C GLY A 366 -4.98 24.57 2.36
N PHE A 367 -4.54 23.63 3.19
CA PHE A 367 -4.26 22.26 2.75
C PHE A 367 -5.53 21.50 2.42
N ASP A 368 -5.45 20.64 1.41
CA ASP A 368 -6.58 19.87 0.88
C ASP A 368 -6.59 18.43 1.40
N PHE A 369 -5.43 17.87 1.71
CA PHE A 369 -5.28 16.52 2.23
C PHE A 369 -4.05 16.40 3.13
N LEU A 370 -4.01 15.32 3.90
CA LEU A 370 -2.88 15.00 4.77
C LEU A 370 -2.32 13.62 4.43
N LYS A 371 -1.00 13.48 4.48
CA LYS A 371 -0.31 12.19 4.63
C LYS A 371 0.06 12.05 6.09
N ILE A 372 -0.58 11.12 6.77
CA ILE A 372 -0.31 10.85 8.18
C ILE A 372 0.50 9.58 8.31
N ASP A 373 1.71 9.78 8.78
CA ASP A 373 2.73 8.75 8.93
C ASP A 373 2.86 8.28 10.39
N ASN A 374 3.72 7.28 10.62
CA ASN A 374 4.07 6.79 11.95
C ASN A 374 2.87 6.28 12.77
N GLN A 375 1.80 5.85 12.11
CA GLN A 375 0.55 5.47 12.79
C GLN A 375 0.74 4.25 13.69
N SER A 376 1.49 3.25 13.24
CA SER A 376 1.75 2.04 14.02
C SER A 376 2.60 2.30 15.27
N PHE A 377 3.37 3.40 15.31
CA PHE A 377 4.19 3.78 16.46
C PHE A 377 3.39 4.47 17.59
N THR A 378 2.13 4.78 17.36
CA THR A 378 1.25 5.30 18.41
C THR A 378 1.12 4.32 19.58
N LEU A 379 1.01 3.01 19.29
CA LEU A 379 0.99 1.98 20.34
C LEU A 379 2.19 2.05 21.28
N PRO A 380 3.44 2.02 20.80
CA PRO A 380 4.62 2.13 21.66
C PRO A 380 4.68 3.42 22.51
N LEU A 381 4.14 4.52 22.01
CA LEU A 381 4.14 5.78 22.77
C LEU A 381 3.26 5.71 24.02
N TYR A 382 2.15 4.96 23.96
CA TYR A 382 1.24 4.73 25.10
C TYR A 382 1.59 3.51 25.95
N MET A 383 2.50 2.66 25.49
CA MET A 383 2.81 1.37 26.09
C MET A 383 3.21 1.46 27.57
N GLY A 384 2.70 0.53 28.39
CA GLY A 384 2.90 0.50 29.82
C GLY A 384 2.00 1.46 30.61
N GLY A 385 1.16 2.26 29.93
CA GLY A 385 0.12 3.07 30.55
C GLY A 385 -1.21 2.33 30.70
N THR A 386 -2.26 3.09 30.93
CA THR A 386 -3.64 2.57 30.98
C THR A 386 -4.34 2.70 29.63
N GLN A 387 -5.24 1.79 29.31
CA GLN A 387 -6.08 1.80 28.10
C GLN A 387 -5.28 2.00 26.78
N VAL A 388 -4.09 1.38 26.69
CA VAL A 388 -3.12 1.60 25.60
C VAL A 388 -3.75 1.37 24.22
N ILE A 389 -4.42 0.23 24.03
CA ILE A 389 -5.04 -0.11 22.74
C ILE A 389 -6.19 0.84 22.42
N ARG A 390 -7.03 1.16 23.41
CA ARG A 390 -8.15 2.08 23.23
C ARG A 390 -7.66 3.49 22.86
N GLN A 391 -6.67 4.02 23.55
CA GLN A 391 -6.13 5.36 23.24
C GLN A 391 -5.53 5.41 21.83
N ALA A 392 -4.75 4.42 21.45
CA ALA A 392 -4.19 4.35 20.10
C ALA A 392 -5.29 4.23 19.02
N LYS A 393 -6.34 3.42 19.27
CA LYS A 393 -7.52 3.31 18.42
C LYS A 393 -8.26 4.65 18.30
N ASP A 394 -8.50 5.31 19.43
CA ASP A 394 -9.22 6.60 19.46
C ASP A 394 -8.45 7.68 18.72
N CYS A 395 -7.10 7.69 18.77
CA CYS A 395 -6.28 8.58 17.93
C CYS A 395 -6.51 8.35 16.44
N ASN A 396 -6.54 7.07 16.01
CA ASN A 396 -6.79 6.73 14.61
C ASN A 396 -8.21 7.13 14.18
N LEU A 397 -9.21 6.84 15.00
CA LEU A 397 -10.61 7.19 14.71
C LEU A 397 -10.86 8.70 14.73
N ALA A 398 -10.26 9.44 15.66
CA ALA A 398 -10.36 10.89 15.69
C ALA A 398 -9.76 11.54 14.43
N LEU A 399 -8.61 11.02 13.95
CA LEU A 399 -8.04 11.43 12.66
C LEU A 399 -9.03 11.19 11.51
N GLU A 400 -9.62 9.99 11.43
CA GLU A 400 -10.62 9.63 10.41
C GLU A 400 -11.86 10.54 10.47
N HIS A 401 -12.41 10.78 11.68
CA HIS A 401 -13.58 11.64 11.89
C HIS A 401 -13.30 13.08 11.48
N GLN A 402 -12.17 13.65 11.91
CA GLN A 402 -11.90 15.07 11.67
C GLN A 402 -11.54 15.33 10.20
N THR A 403 -10.76 14.47 9.55
CA THR A 403 -10.48 14.61 8.11
C THR A 403 -11.75 14.48 7.28
N HIS A 404 -12.63 13.51 7.60
CA HIS A 404 -13.92 13.36 6.93
C HIS A 404 -14.84 14.57 7.13
N ARG A 405 -15.01 15.02 8.38
CA ARG A 405 -15.86 16.18 8.73
C ARG A 405 -15.40 17.46 8.02
N LEU A 406 -14.12 17.67 7.88
CA LEU A 406 -13.52 18.84 7.22
C LEU A 406 -13.34 18.65 5.71
N GLN A 407 -13.80 17.53 5.15
CA GLN A 407 -13.67 17.19 3.73
C GLN A 407 -12.22 17.28 3.23
N MET A 408 -11.31 16.77 4.01
CA MET A 408 -9.89 16.62 3.65
C MET A 408 -9.58 15.20 3.21
N GLY A 409 -8.70 15.05 2.22
CA GLY A 409 -8.15 13.74 1.86
C GLY A 409 -7.21 13.22 2.94
N LEU A 410 -7.10 11.88 3.05
CA LEU A 410 -6.19 11.22 3.97
C LEU A 410 -5.42 10.10 3.26
N MET A 411 -4.09 10.15 3.31
CA MET A 411 -3.17 9.09 2.93
C MET A 411 -2.55 8.51 4.20
N ASN A 412 -2.90 7.27 4.55
CA ASN A 412 -2.32 6.60 5.70
C ASN A 412 -0.95 6.02 5.34
N CYS A 413 0.04 6.25 6.19
CA CYS A 413 1.39 5.72 6.04
C CYS A 413 1.89 5.09 7.35
N MET A 414 2.73 4.06 7.25
CA MET A 414 3.18 3.24 8.39
C MET A 414 1.98 2.79 9.26
N ALA A 415 0.91 2.33 8.63
CA ALA A 415 -0.39 2.03 9.22
C ALA A 415 -0.78 0.55 9.01
N GLN A 416 0.20 -0.34 9.00
CA GLN A 416 0.01 -1.74 8.64
C GLN A 416 -0.02 -2.69 9.85
N ASN A 417 -0.21 -2.21 11.07
CA ASN A 417 -0.51 -3.06 12.20
C ASN A 417 -2.01 -3.42 12.26
N VAL A 418 -2.34 -4.45 13.02
CA VAL A 418 -3.72 -4.94 13.17
C VAL A 418 -4.69 -3.83 13.57
N LEU A 419 -4.31 -2.97 14.53
CA LEU A 419 -5.17 -1.89 15.02
C LEU A 419 -5.52 -0.88 13.92
N ASN A 420 -4.52 -0.39 13.17
CA ASN A 420 -4.76 0.59 12.12
C ASN A 420 -5.56 -0.03 10.95
N MET A 421 -5.22 -1.27 10.55
CA MET A 421 -5.92 -1.95 9.45
C MET A 421 -7.40 -2.21 9.77
N ASP A 422 -7.74 -2.48 11.02
CA ASP A 422 -9.11 -2.78 11.44
C ASP A 422 -9.95 -1.53 11.75
N HIS A 423 -9.37 -0.34 11.68
CA HIS A 423 -10.07 0.92 12.01
C HIS A 423 -9.94 2.00 10.92
N THR A 424 -10.03 1.61 9.64
CA THR A 424 -10.13 2.54 8.51
C THR A 424 -11.57 2.77 8.12
N LEU A 425 -12.17 3.84 8.65
CA LEU A 425 -13.61 4.11 8.53
C LEU A 425 -13.96 4.92 7.27
N TYR A 426 -13.22 5.99 6.99
CA TYR A 426 -13.49 6.91 5.88
C TYR A 426 -12.33 7.01 4.90
N SER A 427 -11.09 6.88 5.36
CA SER A 427 -9.92 6.95 4.49
C SER A 427 -9.90 5.79 3.51
N SER A 428 -9.65 6.12 2.25
CA SER A 428 -9.67 5.15 1.14
C SER A 428 -8.28 4.78 0.63
N VAL A 429 -7.20 5.36 1.20
CA VAL A 429 -5.83 5.18 0.71
C VAL A 429 -4.89 4.86 1.87
N THR A 430 -4.15 3.75 1.74
CA THR A 430 -3.14 3.33 2.72
C THR A 430 -1.91 2.80 1.99
N ARG A 431 -0.72 3.19 2.45
CA ARG A 431 0.57 2.67 2.00
C ARG A 431 0.70 1.17 2.32
N VAL A 432 1.11 0.36 1.35
CA VAL A 432 1.13 -1.11 1.46
C VAL A 432 2.52 -1.74 1.33
N SER A 433 3.58 -0.94 1.24
CA SER A 433 4.95 -1.40 0.98
C SER A 433 6.00 -0.67 1.82
N ILE A 434 7.25 -1.16 1.78
CA ILE A 434 8.43 -0.37 2.15
C ILE A 434 8.55 0.86 1.23
N ASP A 435 9.38 1.84 1.63
CA ASP A 435 9.61 3.02 0.81
C ASP A 435 10.27 2.65 -0.53
N TYR A 436 9.83 3.31 -1.60
CA TYR A 436 10.57 3.32 -2.85
C TYR A 436 11.97 3.95 -2.62
N LYS A 437 12.98 3.35 -3.22
CA LYS A 437 14.35 3.87 -3.20
C LYS A 437 14.90 3.89 -4.62
N LYS A 438 15.19 5.11 -5.13
CA LYS A 438 15.74 5.27 -6.49
C LYS A 438 17.07 4.56 -6.63
N TYR A 439 17.33 4.05 -7.83
CA TYR A 439 18.58 3.35 -8.20
C TYR A 439 18.93 2.14 -7.33
N ASN A 440 17.91 1.50 -6.72
CA ASN A 440 18.12 0.31 -5.91
C ASN A 440 17.22 -0.83 -6.37
N GLU A 441 17.78 -1.72 -7.18
CA GLU A 441 17.07 -2.83 -7.81
C GLU A 441 16.43 -3.78 -6.78
N ASN A 442 17.17 -4.19 -5.75
CA ASN A 442 16.69 -5.14 -4.75
C ASN A 442 15.60 -4.56 -3.86
N MET A 443 15.72 -3.25 -3.52
CA MET A 443 14.63 -2.56 -2.83
C MET A 443 13.38 -2.47 -3.71
N ALA A 444 13.54 -2.17 -5.01
CA ALA A 444 12.43 -2.11 -5.95
C ALA A 444 11.72 -3.45 -6.11
N LYS A 445 12.47 -4.58 -6.20
CA LYS A 445 11.91 -5.94 -6.26
C LYS A 445 11.10 -6.27 -5.00
N SER A 446 11.68 -6.00 -3.82
CA SER A 446 11.00 -6.22 -2.52
C SER A 446 9.77 -5.35 -2.37
N HIS A 447 9.86 -4.08 -2.79
CA HIS A 447 8.74 -3.14 -2.80
C HIS A 447 7.55 -3.64 -3.66
N LEU A 448 7.81 -4.15 -4.87
CA LEU A 448 6.79 -4.69 -5.75
C LEU A 448 6.13 -5.94 -5.17
N PHE A 449 6.92 -6.87 -4.65
CA PHE A 449 6.40 -8.08 -4.01
C PHE A 449 5.45 -7.73 -2.84
N GLN A 450 5.89 -6.86 -1.94
CA GLN A 450 5.09 -6.41 -0.81
C GLN A 450 3.82 -5.68 -1.27
N SER A 451 3.95 -4.74 -2.21
CA SER A 451 2.82 -3.95 -2.71
C SER A 451 1.67 -4.83 -3.18
N TYR A 452 1.95 -5.79 -4.04
CA TYR A 452 0.89 -6.63 -4.61
C TYR A 452 0.39 -7.71 -3.65
N THR A 453 1.28 -8.31 -2.85
CA THR A 453 0.87 -9.39 -1.94
C THR A 453 0.06 -8.83 -0.76
N ASN A 454 0.46 -7.69 -0.19
CA ASN A 454 -0.32 -7.02 0.86
C ASN A 454 -1.69 -6.55 0.36
N THR A 455 -1.82 -6.24 -0.92
CA THR A 455 -3.09 -5.84 -1.54
C THR A 455 -4.16 -6.95 -1.48
N LEU A 456 -3.79 -8.23 -1.42
CA LEU A 456 -4.75 -9.33 -1.22
C LEU A 456 -5.61 -9.11 0.02
N MET A 457 -5.00 -8.65 1.11
CA MET A 457 -5.66 -8.39 2.38
C MET A 457 -6.14 -6.93 2.48
N GLN A 458 -5.22 -5.96 2.36
CA GLN A 458 -5.54 -4.55 2.58
C GLN A 458 -6.42 -3.95 1.48
N GLY A 459 -6.33 -4.46 0.25
CA GLY A 459 -7.16 -4.06 -0.88
C GLY A 459 -8.66 -4.30 -0.69
N GLN A 460 -9.07 -5.08 0.34
CA GLN A 460 -10.47 -5.26 0.70
C GLN A 460 -11.08 -3.99 1.29
N THR A 461 -10.27 -3.17 1.96
CA THR A 461 -10.73 -1.98 2.71
C THR A 461 -10.18 -0.65 2.19
N VAL A 462 -9.07 -0.66 1.46
CA VAL A 462 -8.42 0.56 0.94
C VAL A 462 -7.89 0.37 -0.48
N TRP A 463 -7.67 1.47 -1.20
CA TRP A 463 -6.83 1.51 -2.39
C TRP A 463 -5.38 1.52 -1.96
N PRO A 464 -4.53 0.63 -2.50
CA PRO A 464 -3.15 0.50 -2.08
C PRO A 464 -2.31 1.67 -2.61
N ASP A 465 -1.70 2.42 -1.72
CA ASP A 465 -0.65 3.36 -2.08
C ASP A 465 0.67 2.58 -2.27
N HIS A 466 1.13 2.50 -3.51
CA HIS A 466 2.41 1.89 -3.89
C HIS A 466 3.59 2.88 -3.79
N ASP A 467 3.45 3.98 -3.05
CA ASP A 467 4.47 5.02 -2.89
C ASP A 467 4.79 5.83 -4.16
N MET A 468 5.62 6.85 -3.98
CA MET A 468 6.20 7.65 -5.06
C MET A 468 7.11 6.83 -5.97
N PHE A 469 7.52 7.42 -7.10
CA PHE A 469 8.60 6.89 -7.92
C PHE A 469 9.35 8.02 -8.63
N HIS A 470 10.52 7.71 -9.17
CA HIS A 470 11.28 8.60 -10.05
C HIS A 470 11.12 8.16 -11.50
N SER A 471 10.60 9.06 -12.34
CA SER A 471 10.48 8.80 -13.79
C SER A 471 11.85 8.70 -14.46
N CYS A 472 12.85 9.37 -13.89
CA CYS A 472 14.24 9.39 -14.36
C CYS A 472 15.10 8.24 -13.80
N ASP A 473 14.55 7.35 -12.96
CA ASP A 473 15.30 6.20 -12.47
C ASP A 473 15.69 5.27 -13.62
N THR A 474 17.00 5.19 -13.90
CA THR A 474 17.54 4.42 -15.00
C THR A 474 17.45 2.89 -14.80
N ILE A 475 17.24 2.42 -13.57
CA ILE A 475 17.09 1.00 -13.25
C ILE A 475 15.65 0.54 -13.46
N CYS A 476 14.68 1.30 -12.93
CA CYS A 476 13.30 0.83 -12.89
C CYS A 476 12.22 1.91 -13.12
N GLY A 477 12.56 3.13 -13.51
CA GLY A 477 11.56 4.20 -13.66
C GLY A 477 10.40 3.86 -14.58
N SER A 478 10.66 3.27 -15.75
CA SER A 478 9.63 2.80 -16.69
C SER A 478 8.80 1.64 -16.12
N LEU A 479 9.45 0.66 -15.46
CA LEU A 479 8.79 -0.47 -14.81
C LEU A 479 7.91 0.01 -13.64
N MET A 480 8.42 0.92 -12.82
CA MET A 480 7.65 1.51 -11.72
C MET A 480 6.44 2.30 -12.23
N ALA A 481 6.56 3.06 -13.31
CA ALA A 481 5.42 3.76 -13.91
C ALA A 481 4.28 2.78 -14.27
N ARG A 482 4.58 1.64 -14.89
CA ARG A 482 3.58 0.59 -15.20
C ARG A 482 3.00 -0.05 -13.94
N SER A 483 3.84 -0.28 -12.93
CA SER A 483 3.38 -0.79 -11.63
C SER A 483 2.41 0.16 -10.95
N LYS A 484 2.71 1.47 -10.95
CA LYS A 484 1.79 2.48 -10.40
C LYS A 484 0.48 2.55 -11.19
N ALA A 485 0.53 2.44 -12.53
CA ALA A 485 -0.67 2.43 -13.36
C ALA A 485 -1.67 1.34 -12.93
N ILE A 486 -1.20 0.09 -12.75
CA ILE A 486 -2.08 -1.06 -12.44
C ILE A 486 -2.47 -1.12 -10.95
N SER A 487 -1.79 -0.38 -10.06
CA SER A 487 -2.03 -0.43 -8.61
C SER A 487 -3.46 -0.05 -8.22
N GLY A 488 -4.04 0.90 -8.93
CA GLY A 488 -5.33 1.53 -8.59
C GLY A 488 -5.24 2.60 -7.51
N GLY A 489 -4.10 2.75 -6.83
CA GLY A 489 -3.84 3.79 -5.83
C GLY A 489 -3.44 5.14 -6.44
N PRO A 490 -3.08 6.12 -5.60
CA PRO A 490 -2.51 7.39 -6.05
C PRO A 490 -1.21 7.17 -6.83
N VAL A 491 -0.94 8.05 -7.81
CA VAL A 491 0.33 8.05 -8.56
C VAL A 491 0.99 9.41 -8.40
N TYR A 492 2.19 9.42 -7.85
CA TYR A 492 2.94 10.64 -7.63
C TYR A 492 4.44 10.44 -7.83
N LEU A 493 5.05 11.44 -8.46
CA LEU A 493 6.48 11.52 -8.73
C LEU A 493 7.24 12.05 -7.51
N SER A 494 8.54 11.83 -7.46
CA SER A 494 9.43 12.46 -6.48
C SER A 494 10.82 12.75 -7.05
N ASP A 495 10.98 12.69 -8.37
CA ASP A 495 12.17 13.19 -9.07
C ASP A 495 12.22 14.72 -9.08
N SER A 496 13.40 15.29 -9.32
CA SER A 496 13.52 16.70 -9.65
C SER A 496 12.61 17.02 -10.85
N PRO A 497 11.76 18.05 -10.79
CA PRO A 497 10.89 18.38 -11.91
C PRO A 497 11.63 18.69 -13.20
N THR A 498 12.91 19.07 -13.12
CA THR A 498 13.78 19.29 -14.28
C THR A 498 14.31 18.01 -14.93
N GLU A 499 14.15 16.87 -14.24
CA GLU A 499 14.59 15.53 -14.70
C GLU A 499 13.42 14.65 -15.15
N PHE A 500 12.20 15.14 -15.21
CA PHE A 500 11.03 14.38 -15.62
C PHE A 500 11.19 13.71 -16.98
N ILE A 501 11.00 12.41 -17.04
CA ILE A 501 11.00 11.63 -18.29
C ILE A 501 9.56 11.49 -18.79
N ALA A 502 9.17 12.38 -19.69
CA ALA A 502 7.81 12.43 -20.22
C ALA A 502 7.33 11.09 -20.83
N ALA A 503 8.23 10.29 -21.40
CA ALA A 503 7.92 8.96 -21.95
C ALA A 503 7.45 7.96 -20.89
N ASN A 504 7.87 8.11 -19.62
CA ASN A 504 7.43 7.29 -18.52
C ASN A 504 6.16 7.84 -17.83
N ILE A 505 5.90 9.15 -17.97
CA ILE A 505 4.82 9.83 -17.24
C ILE A 505 3.55 9.93 -18.09
N ARG A 506 3.64 10.39 -19.35
CA ARG A 506 2.47 10.62 -20.23
C ARG A 506 1.59 9.38 -20.45
N PRO A 507 2.12 8.14 -20.48
CA PRO A 507 1.27 6.96 -20.56
C PRO A 507 0.35 6.70 -19.35
N LEU A 508 0.62 7.35 -18.21
CA LEU A 508 -0.20 7.23 -16.98
C LEU A 508 -1.50 8.04 -17.04
N ILE A 509 -1.52 9.15 -17.79
CA ILE A 509 -2.48 10.25 -17.63
C ILE A 509 -3.11 10.69 -18.96
N ASP A 510 -4.26 11.35 -18.86
CA ASP A 510 -4.84 12.14 -19.95
C ASP A 510 -4.18 13.53 -20.05
N GLU A 511 -4.70 14.37 -20.93
CA GLU A 511 -4.21 15.74 -21.16
C GLU A 511 -4.44 16.67 -19.97
N ALA A 512 -5.42 16.34 -19.10
CA ALA A 512 -5.72 17.10 -17.89
C ALA A 512 -4.90 16.62 -16.68
N GLY A 513 -4.11 15.55 -16.80
CA GLY A 513 -3.35 14.94 -15.71
C GLY A 513 -4.14 13.92 -14.90
N LYS A 514 -5.33 13.52 -15.38
CA LYS A 514 -6.13 12.48 -14.73
C LYS A 514 -5.55 11.11 -15.03
N ILE A 515 -5.42 10.27 -14.01
CA ILE A 515 -4.81 8.95 -14.10
C ILE A 515 -5.83 7.94 -14.65
N PHE A 516 -5.40 7.09 -15.58
CA PHE A 516 -6.15 5.90 -15.95
C PHE A 516 -5.96 4.82 -14.88
N ARG A 517 -7.06 4.34 -14.31
CA ARG A 517 -7.06 3.41 -13.17
C ARG A 517 -7.77 2.11 -13.51
N PRO A 518 -7.37 0.96 -12.92
CA PRO A 518 -8.16 -0.25 -12.94
C PRO A 518 -9.42 -0.10 -12.09
N SER A 519 -10.43 -0.94 -12.30
CA SER A 519 -11.66 -0.95 -11.49
C SER A 519 -11.48 -1.61 -10.11
N ALA A 520 -10.46 -2.45 -9.96
CA ALA A 520 -10.01 -3.00 -8.68
C ALA A 520 -8.47 -3.03 -8.62
N PRO A 521 -7.85 -2.97 -7.42
CA PRO A 521 -6.40 -3.00 -7.27
C PRO A 521 -5.79 -4.29 -7.83
N ALA A 522 -4.58 -4.19 -8.39
CA ALA A 522 -3.86 -5.36 -8.88
C ALA A 522 -3.44 -6.30 -7.75
N VAL A 523 -3.60 -7.59 -7.98
CA VAL A 523 -3.18 -8.67 -7.08
C VAL A 523 -2.40 -9.74 -7.85
N PRO A 524 -1.59 -10.58 -7.16
CA PRO A 524 -0.89 -11.68 -7.82
C PRO A 524 -1.85 -12.70 -8.43
N THR A 525 -1.44 -13.35 -9.54
CA THR A 525 -2.15 -14.51 -10.09
C THR A 525 -2.07 -15.72 -9.13
N PRO A 526 -2.98 -16.71 -9.22
CA PRO A 526 -3.06 -17.78 -8.21
C PRO A 526 -1.74 -18.53 -7.99
N GLU A 527 -1.01 -18.83 -9.07
CA GLU A 527 0.28 -19.52 -8.99
C GLU A 527 1.41 -18.67 -8.37
N CYS A 528 1.24 -17.35 -8.35
CA CYS A 528 2.22 -16.41 -7.80
C CYS A 528 1.96 -16.07 -6.33
N ILE A 529 0.74 -16.22 -5.84
CA ILE A 529 0.40 -15.87 -4.43
C ILE A 529 1.28 -16.64 -3.45
N LEU A 530 1.40 -17.96 -3.63
CA LEU A 530 2.15 -18.85 -2.76
C LEU A 530 3.53 -19.22 -3.32
N THR A 531 4.17 -18.28 -4.03
CA THR A 531 5.52 -18.43 -4.56
C THR A 531 6.34 -17.21 -4.18
N ASN A 532 7.50 -17.39 -3.52
CA ASN A 532 8.39 -16.29 -3.21
C ASN A 532 9.10 -15.80 -4.49
N PRO A 533 8.71 -14.66 -5.09
CA PRO A 533 9.24 -14.24 -6.37
C PRO A 533 10.69 -13.74 -6.30
N LEU A 534 11.20 -13.46 -5.09
CA LEU A 534 12.56 -12.97 -4.88
C LEU A 534 13.60 -14.07 -5.02
N GLN A 535 13.21 -15.35 -4.81
CA GLN A 535 14.14 -16.47 -4.73
C GLN A 535 13.73 -17.73 -5.51
N SER A 536 12.53 -17.74 -6.11
CA SER A 536 11.98 -18.97 -6.70
C SER A 536 12.50 -19.34 -8.09
N GLY A 537 13.18 -18.43 -8.77
CA GLY A 537 13.54 -18.60 -10.19
C GLY A 537 12.33 -18.52 -11.13
N LYS A 538 11.16 -18.05 -10.65
CA LYS A 538 9.91 -17.91 -11.42
C LYS A 538 9.57 -16.45 -11.66
N ALA A 539 8.84 -16.19 -12.74
CA ALA A 539 8.24 -14.87 -12.96
C ALA A 539 7.12 -14.60 -11.96
N TYR A 540 6.98 -13.33 -11.57
CA TYR A 540 5.89 -12.85 -10.73
C TYR A 540 4.84 -12.18 -11.61
N ARG A 541 3.61 -12.67 -11.57
CA ARG A 541 2.52 -12.20 -12.40
C ARG A 541 1.44 -11.57 -11.54
N VAL A 542 0.97 -10.41 -11.97
CA VAL A 542 -0.11 -9.67 -11.32
C VAL A 542 -1.16 -9.28 -12.35
N PHE A 543 -2.41 -9.13 -11.92
CA PHE A 543 -3.51 -8.74 -12.80
C PHE A 543 -4.46 -7.74 -12.12
N ALA A 544 -5.15 -6.96 -12.95
CA ALA A 544 -6.24 -6.10 -12.53
C ALA A 544 -7.32 -6.00 -13.61
N PRO A 545 -8.62 -5.91 -13.24
CA PRO A 545 -9.68 -5.54 -14.15
C PRO A 545 -9.45 -4.11 -14.69
N THR A 546 -9.58 -3.91 -15.99
CA THR A 546 -9.24 -2.63 -16.61
C THR A 546 -10.28 -2.24 -17.68
N GLY A 547 -10.74 -1.00 -17.64
CA GLY A 547 -11.83 -0.55 -18.50
C GLY A 547 -13.11 -1.37 -18.29
N ASP A 548 -14.03 -1.33 -19.24
CA ASP A 548 -15.34 -2.01 -19.10
C ASP A 548 -15.22 -3.53 -19.06
N GLU A 549 -14.26 -4.12 -19.76
CA GLU A 549 -14.26 -5.56 -19.96
C GLU A 549 -12.88 -6.23 -20.09
N ALA A 550 -11.77 -5.51 -20.04
CA ALA A 550 -10.44 -6.10 -20.19
C ALA A 550 -9.80 -6.51 -18.85
N THR A 551 -8.84 -7.40 -18.91
CA THR A 551 -7.94 -7.73 -17.80
C THR A 551 -6.52 -7.35 -18.19
N SER A 552 -5.87 -6.49 -17.41
CA SER A 552 -4.45 -6.19 -17.58
C SER A 552 -3.60 -7.13 -16.74
N VAL A 553 -2.51 -7.63 -17.32
CA VAL A 553 -1.56 -8.54 -16.66
C VAL A 553 -0.15 -7.99 -16.84
N ILE A 554 0.62 -7.91 -15.76
CA ILE A 554 2.05 -7.63 -15.81
C ILE A 554 2.81 -8.85 -15.32
N CYS A 555 3.86 -9.23 -16.08
CA CYS A 555 4.81 -10.27 -15.70
C CYS A 555 6.14 -9.60 -15.34
N TYR A 556 6.71 -9.91 -14.17
CA TYR A 556 7.97 -9.37 -13.67
C TYR A 556 9.01 -10.47 -13.47
N ASN A 557 10.30 -10.15 -13.64
CA ASN A 557 11.38 -10.89 -13.02
C ASN A 557 11.82 -10.17 -11.74
N LEU A 558 11.40 -10.65 -10.58
CA LEU A 558 11.73 -10.08 -9.28
C LEU A 558 12.84 -10.86 -8.55
N ASN A 559 13.46 -11.86 -9.19
CA ASN A 559 14.50 -12.67 -8.53
C ASN A 559 15.71 -11.82 -8.17
N THR A 560 16.23 -12.02 -6.96
CA THR A 560 17.43 -11.32 -6.45
C THR A 560 18.71 -12.08 -6.71
N SER A 561 18.65 -13.41 -6.89
CA SER A 561 19.83 -14.23 -7.17
C SER A 561 20.34 -14.03 -8.61
N PRO A 562 21.66 -13.86 -8.80
CA PRO A 562 22.29 -13.81 -10.12
C PRO A 562 22.03 -15.04 -10.99
N SER A 563 21.67 -16.18 -10.40
CA SER A 563 21.35 -17.42 -11.12
C SER A 563 20.04 -17.32 -11.92
N TYR A 564 19.19 -16.35 -11.65
CA TYR A 564 17.87 -16.18 -12.28
C TYR A 564 17.77 -14.90 -13.11
N GLN A 565 18.84 -14.61 -13.89
CA GLN A 565 18.85 -13.48 -14.81
C GLN A 565 17.81 -13.59 -15.94
N GLU A 566 17.45 -14.81 -16.30
CA GLU A 566 16.38 -15.09 -17.25
C GLU A 566 15.34 -15.99 -16.61
N VAL A 567 14.06 -15.60 -16.72
CA VAL A 567 12.94 -16.42 -16.30
C VAL A 567 11.90 -16.52 -17.39
N GLU A 568 11.24 -17.66 -17.47
CA GLU A 568 10.08 -17.83 -18.33
C GLU A 568 8.80 -17.40 -17.63
N SER A 569 7.91 -16.81 -18.40
CA SER A 569 6.54 -16.48 -18.01
C SER A 569 5.59 -16.90 -19.14
N PHE A 570 4.31 -16.68 -18.96
CA PHE A 570 3.29 -16.99 -19.95
C PHE A 570 2.09 -16.06 -19.81
N ILE A 571 1.28 -16.00 -20.87
CA ILE A 571 -0.09 -15.46 -20.87
C ILE A 571 -0.99 -16.53 -21.45
N LYS A 572 -2.12 -16.80 -20.81
CA LYS A 572 -3.11 -17.77 -21.24
C LYS A 572 -4.52 -17.17 -21.21
N ARG A 573 -5.43 -17.81 -21.92
CA ARG A 573 -6.83 -17.38 -22.00
C ARG A 573 -7.51 -17.27 -20.63
N GLU A 574 -7.20 -18.18 -19.72
CA GLU A 574 -7.74 -18.25 -18.36
C GLU A 574 -7.38 -17.03 -17.51
N ASP A 575 -6.28 -16.35 -17.81
CA ASP A 575 -5.87 -15.13 -17.08
C ASP A 575 -6.92 -14.00 -17.24
N TYR A 576 -7.67 -13.98 -18.33
CA TYR A 576 -8.76 -13.03 -18.51
C TYR A 576 -9.84 -13.18 -17.43
N PHE A 577 -10.20 -14.41 -17.07
CA PHE A 577 -11.29 -14.71 -16.13
C PHE A 577 -10.89 -14.47 -14.66
N LEU A 578 -9.62 -14.22 -14.36
CA LEU A 578 -9.16 -13.92 -12.99
C LEU A 578 -9.86 -12.68 -12.42
N ARG A 579 -10.28 -11.75 -13.28
CA ARG A 579 -11.03 -10.54 -12.86
C ARG A 579 -12.30 -10.85 -12.06
N GLU A 580 -12.96 -11.97 -12.34
CA GLU A 580 -14.20 -12.41 -11.66
C GLU A 580 -13.98 -12.70 -10.17
N ASN A 581 -12.73 -12.89 -9.74
CA ASN A 581 -12.39 -13.16 -8.35
C ASN A 581 -12.23 -11.89 -7.50
N ILE A 582 -12.06 -10.72 -8.12
CA ILE A 582 -11.75 -9.46 -7.42
C ILE A 582 -12.69 -8.31 -7.78
N GLU A 583 -13.58 -8.52 -8.74
CA GLU A 583 -14.58 -7.56 -9.18
C GLU A 583 -15.98 -8.18 -9.03
N GLU A 584 -16.89 -7.52 -8.32
CA GLU A 584 -18.25 -7.99 -8.07
C GLU A 584 -19.16 -7.93 -9.33
N SER A 585 -18.63 -7.54 -10.48
CA SER A 585 -19.40 -7.31 -11.68
C SER A 585 -19.71 -8.61 -12.48
N ALA A 586 -20.73 -8.51 -13.34
CA ALA A 586 -21.32 -9.61 -14.10
C ALA A 586 -20.29 -10.56 -14.74
N ARG A 587 -20.57 -11.87 -14.67
CA ARG A 587 -19.81 -12.92 -15.33
C ARG A 587 -19.73 -12.65 -16.83
N PHE A 588 -18.52 -12.50 -17.31
CA PHE A 588 -18.25 -12.31 -18.73
C PHE A 588 -17.96 -13.67 -19.37
N SER A 589 -18.85 -14.17 -20.21
CA SER A 589 -18.54 -15.32 -21.06
C SER A 589 -18.03 -14.85 -22.42
N SER A 590 -16.83 -15.21 -22.80
CA SER A 590 -16.30 -15.08 -24.14
C SER A 590 -15.41 -16.27 -24.46
N ASP A 591 -15.62 -16.89 -25.62
CA ASP A 591 -14.81 -18.04 -26.02
C ASP A 591 -13.45 -17.66 -26.60
N SER A 592 -13.29 -16.39 -27.04
CA SER A 592 -12.07 -15.89 -27.67
C SER A 592 -11.57 -14.64 -26.98
N ILE A 593 -10.30 -14.63 -26.60
CA ILE A 593 -9.61 -13.52 -25.95
C ILE A 593 -8.47 -13.03 -26.84
N LEU A 594 -8.42 -11.73 -27.07
CA LEU A 594 -7.30 -11.07 -27.73
C LEU A 594 -6.27 -10.66 -26.65
N ALA A 595 -5.04 -11.12 -26.75
CA ALA A 595 -3.91 -10.60 -25.97
C ALA A 595 -3.20 -9.49 -26.75
N PHE A 596 -3.11 -8.32 -26.15
CA PHE A 596 -2.35 -7.19 -26.67
C PHE A 596 -1.12 -6.94 -25.81
N ASN A 597 0.07 -7.07 -26.41
CA ASN A 597 1.34 -6.78 -25.74
C ASN A 597 1.64 -5.30 -25.89
N TRP A 598 1.57 -4.55 -24.77
CA TRP A 598 1.73 -3.09 -24.79
C TRP A 598 3.12 -2.66 -25.27
N GLU A 599 4.20 -3.35 -24.94
CA GLU A 599 5.57 -2.94 -25.30
C GLU A 599 5.86 -3.12 -26.78
N LYS A 600 5.23 -4.08 -27.45
CA LYS A 600 5.42 -4.31 -28.87
C LYS A 600 4.75 -3.27 -29.77
N HIS A 601 3.83 -2.46 -29.24
CA HIS A 601 3.15 -1.44 -30.01
C HIS A 601 4.10 -0.41 -30.63
N THR A 602 5.28 -0.18 -30.03
CA THR A 602 6.29 0.78 -30.50
C THR A 602 7.21 0.23 -31.57
N ARG A 603 7.33 -1.09 -31.69
CA ARG A 603 8.30 -1.76 -32.60
C ARG A 603 7.65 -2.43 -33.78
N ASP A 604 6.63 -3.22 -33.55
CA ASP A 604 5.88 -3.94 -34.59
C ASP A 604 4.45 -4.20 -34.09
N TRP A 605 3.58 -3.22 -34.32
CA TRP A 605 2.19 -3.26 -33.89
C TRP A 605 1.40 -4.44 -34.51
N THR A 606 1.81 -4.97 -35.69
CA THR A 606 1.14 -6.10 -36.33
C THR A 606 1.29 -7.39 -35.55
N ARG A 607 2.33 -7.49 -34.73
CA ARG A 607 2.60 -8.62 -33.83
C ARG A 607 2.26 -8.31 -32.37
N ALA A 608 1.73 -7.12 -32.08
CA ALA A 608 1.36 -6.75 -30.71
C ALA A 608 0.07 -7.45 -30.26
N ALA A 609 -0.81 -7.86 -31.17
CA ALA A 609 -2.09 -8.47 -30.86
C ALA A 609 -2.15 -9.91 -31.39
N GLU A 610 -2.69 -10.82 -30.56
CA GLU A 610 -2.84 -12.25 -30.86
C GLU A 610 -4.11 -12.79 -30.21
N VAL A 611 -4.91 -13.57 -30.97
CA VAL A 611 -6.05 -14.28 -30.40
C VAL A 611 -5.54 -15.51 -29.68
N LEU A 612 -5.79 -15.57 -28.35
CA LEU A 612 -5.41 -16.70 -27.53
C LEU A 612 -6.36 -17.88 -27.79
N THR A 613 -5.76 -18.99 -28.19
CA THR A 613 -6.40 -20.29 -28.30
C THR A 613 -6.09 -21.09 -27.01
N ALA A 614 -6.28 -22.41 -27.04
CA ALA A 614 -6.00 -23.27 -25.88
C ALA A 614 -4.51 -23.36 -25.44
N SER A 615 -3.58 -22.78 -26.22
CA SER A 615 -2.14 -22.77 -25.89
C SER A 615 -1.74 -21.49 -25.14
N GLU A 616 -0.89 -21.64 -24.14
CA GLU A 616 -0.26 -20.51 -23.46
C GLU A 616 0.78 -19.83 -24.37
N ARG A 617 0.87 -18.49 -24.28
CA ARG A 617 1.91 -17.73 -24.93
C ARG A 617 3.10 -17.55 -23.99
N LYS A 618 4.22 -18.16 -24.33
CA LYS A 618 5.47 -18.04 -23.55
C LYS A 618 6.09 -16.66 -23.73
N ILE A 619 6.68 -16.17 -22.62
CA ILE A 619 7.36 -14.89 -22.51
C ILE A 619 8.69 -15.13 -21.82
N LYS A 620 9.75 -14.50 -22.32
CA LYS A 620 11.08 -14.53 -21.70
C LYS A 620 11.38 -13.14 -21.11
N LEU A 621 11.72 -13.10 -19.82
CA LEU A 621 12.11 -11.90 -19.11
C LEU A 621 13.60 -12.01 -18.75
N SER A 622 14.39 -11.01 -19.15
CA SER A 622 15.84 -10.97 -18.93
C SER A 622 16.21 -9.78 -18.05
N GLY A 623 16.90 -10.05 -16.94
CA GLY A 623 17.23 -9.04 -15.92
C GLY A 623 15.98 -8.55 -15.17
N PHE A 624 16.07 -7.41 -14.51
CA PHE A 624 14.95 -6.76 -13.83
C PHE A 624 14.06 -6.06 -14.85
N THR A 625 13.15 -6.81 -15.43
CA THR A 625 12.23 -6.34 -16.48
C THR A 625 10.80 -6.79 -16.21
N ASP A 626 9.88 -6.19 -16.95
CA ASP A 626 8.48 -6.51 -16.95
C ASP A 626 7.90 -6.60 -18.37
N CYS A 627 6.68 -7.11 -18.47
CA CYS A 627 5.93 -7.15 -19.73
C CYS A 627 4.43 -6.97 -19.42
N LEU A 628 3.83 -5.93 -20.01
CA LEU A 628 2.41 -5.60 -19.82
C LEU A 628 1.55 -6.13 -20.98
N PHE A 629 0.46 -6.82 -20.62
CA PHE A 629 -0.55 -7.30 -21.56
C PHE A 629 -1.94 -6.81 -21.18
N HIS A 630 -2.77 -6.61 -22.22
CA HIS A 630 -4.22 -6.44 -22.07
C HIS A 630 -4.92 -7.62 -22.71
N LEU A 631 -5.77 -8.29 -21.94
CA LEU A 631 -6.61 -9.41 -22.37
C LEU A 631 -8.01 -8.85 -22.61
N CYS A 632 -8.37 -8.74 -23.89
CA CYS A 632 -9.62 -8.12 -24.33
C CYS A 632 -10.56 -9.20 -24.91
N PRO A 633 -11.81 -9.32 -24.44
CA PRO A 633 -12.74 -10.31 -24.97
C PRO A 633 -13.18 -9.94 -26.38
N ILE A 634 -13.23 -10.92 -27.27
CA ILE A 634 -13.80 -10.74 -28.63
C ILE A 634 -15.30 -10.99 -28.54
N ARG A 635 -16.08 -9.92 -28.70
CA ARG A 635 -17.56 -9.97 -28.63
C ARG A 635 -18.18 -9.39 -29.89
N LYS A 636 -19.09 -10.12 -30.50
CA LYS A 636 -19.72 -9.72 -31.79
C LYS A 636 -18.67 -9.37 -32.87
N GLY A 637 -17.49 -10.05 -32.80
CA GLY A 637 -16.37 -9.82 -33.71
C GLY A 637 -15.56 -8.55 -33.44
N TRP A 638 -15.67 -7.95 -32.25
CA TRP A 638 -14.89 -6.81 -31.81
C TRP A 638 -14.12 -7.09 -30.52
N ALA A 639 -12.87 -6.67 -30.43
CA ALA A 639 -12.17 -6.48 -29.17
C ALA A 639 -11.63 -5.05 -29.07
N VAL A 640 -11.88 -4.39 -27.95
CA VAL A 640 -11.53 -3.00 -27.73
C VAL A 640 -10.26 -2.96 -26.87
N ILE A 641 -9.17 -2.44 -27.43
CA ILE A 641 -7.88 -2.31 -26.75
C ILE A 641 -7.77 -0.94 -26.09
N GLY A 642 -8.24 0.13 -26.77
CA GLY A 642 -8.12 1.51 -26.30
C GLY A 642 -6.94 2.27 -26.92
N ILE A 643 -6.52 3.37 -26.29
CA ILE A 643 -5.45 4.23 -26.77
C ILE A 643 -4.09 3.59 -26.47
N GLN A 644 -3.36 3.21 -27.52
CA GLN A 644 -2.14 2.41 -27.41
C GLN A 644 -1.00 3.09 -26.63
N GLU A 645 -0.94 4.41 -26.61
CA GLU A 645 0.09 5.18 -25.94
C GLU A 645 -0.06 5.20 -24.41
N LYS A 646 -1.17 4.67 -23.88
CA LYS A 646 -1.45 4.64 -22.44
C LYS A 646 -1.16 3.27 -21.84
N TYR A 647 -0.57 3.23 -20.61
CA TYR A 647 -0.27 1.97 -19.95
C TYR A 647 -1.53 1.12 -19.72
N LEU A 648 -2.62 1.74 -19.30
CA LEU A 648 -3.91 1.07 -19.17
C LEU A 648 -4.81 1.44 -20.37
N SER A 649 -4.39 1.04 -21.59
CA SER A 649 -5.13 1.31 -22.81
C SER A 649 -6.65 1.05 -22.71
N PRO A 650 -7.13 -0.07 -22.10
CA PRO A 650 -8.57 -0.31 -22.01
C PRO A 650 -9.34 0.69 -21.13
N ALA A 651 -8.68 1.34 -20.17
CA ALA A 651 -9.31 2.35 -19.32
C ALA A 651 -9.51 3.72 -20.02
N THR A 652 -9.02 3.86 -21.26
CA THR A 652 -9.12 5.11 -22.02
C THR A 652 -10.40 5.24 -22.81
N VAL A 653 -11.24 4.21 -22.82
CA VAL A 653 -12.49 4.17 -23.58
C VAL A 653 -13.61 3.53 -22.78
N GLN A 654 -14.83 4.00 -23.02
CA GLN A 654 -16.06 3.37 -22.55
C GLN A 654 -16.84 2.80 -23.76
N ILE A 655 -17.35 1.60 -23.64
CA ILE A 655 -18.12 0.94 -24.68
C ILE A 655 -19.59 1.34 -24.50
N LEU A 656 -20.10 2.20 -25.36
CA LEU A 656 -21.49 2.67 -25.29
C LEU A 656 -22.43 1.70 -25.97
N GLU A 657 -22.06 1.15 -27.16
CA GLU A 657 -22.88 0.23 -27.92
C GLU A 657 -21.99 -0.70 -28.78
N ARG A 658 -22.43 -1.96 -28.93
CA ARG A 658 -21.75 -2.96 -29.77
C ARG A 658 -22.76 -3.81 -30.50
N SER A 659 -22.72 -3.79 -31.82
CA SER A 659 -23.43 -4.70 -32.71
C SER A 659 -22.46 -5.55 -33.54
N ALA A 660 -22.96 -6.38 -34.44
CA ALA A 660 -22.12 -7.12 -35.36
C ALA A 660 -21.34 -6.21 -36.32
N ASP A 661 -21.93 -5.10 -36.73
CA ASP A 661 -21.41 -4.22 -37.77
C ASP A 661 -20.92 -2.87 -37.26
N THR A 662 -21.32 -2.47 -36.05
CA THR A 662 -21.06 -1.15 -35.49
C THR A 662 -20.59 -1.24 -34.04
N LEU A 663 -19.57 -0.42 -33.71
CA LEU A 663 -19.05 -0.23 -32.38
C LEU A 663 -19.09 1.29 -32.07
N ILE A 664 -19.72 1.68 -30.95
CA ILE A 664 -19.79 3.04 -30.49
C ILE A 664 -19.03 3.13 -29.16
N LEU A 665 -18.04 4.02 -29.12
CA LEU A 665 -17.19 4.26 -27.96
C LEU A 665 -17.26 5.70 -27.53
N ASP A 666 -17.06 5.96 -26.23
CA ASP A 666 -16.64 7.25 -25.71
C ASP A 666 -15.14 7.21 -25.42
N VAL A 667 -14.34 8.07 -26.02
CA VAL A 667 -12.87 8.05 -25.93
C VAL A 667 -12.41 9.23 -25.06
N HIS A 668 -11.62 8.92 -24.04
CA HIS A 668 -11.29 9.85 -22.95
C HIS A 668 -9.99 10.63 -23.15
N CYS A 669 -9.14 10.25 -24.10
CA CYS A 669 -7.91 11.01 -24.42
C CYS A 669 -7.56 10.90 -25.90
N THR A 670 -6.70 11.80 -26.39
CA THR A 670 -6.17 11.76 -27.76
C THR A 670 -5.09 10.68 -27.92
N GLY A 671 -4.84 10.24 -29.16
CA GLY A 671 -3.84 9.22 -29.47
C GLY A 671 -4.30 8.27 -30.58
N THR A 672 -3.75 7.06 -30.58
CA THR A 672 -4.08 6.02 -31.56
C THR A 672 -4.97 4.95 -30.90
N LEU A 673 -6.23 4.96 -31.24
CA LEU A 673 -7.18 3.93 -30.80
C LEU A 673 -6.91 2.61 -31.53
N ARG A 674 -6.76 1.53 -30.76
CA ARG A 674 -6.61 0.17 -31.26
C ARG A 674 -7.88 -0.63 -31.03
N ILE A 675 -8.31 -1.28 -32.10
CA ILE A 675 -9.48 -2.16 -32.10
C ILE A 675 -9.18 -3.37 -32.96
N TRP A 676 -9.54 -4.54 -32.48
CA TRP A 676 -9.59 -5.75 -33.28
C TRP A 676 -11.00 -5.91 -33.88
N ALA A 677 -11.05 -6.15 -35.17
CA ALA A 677 -12.28 -6.43 -35.89
C ALA A 677 -12.19 -7.78 -36.62
N ASP A 678 -13.18 -8.63 -36.38
CA ASP A 678 -13.38 -9.91 -37.09
C ASP A 678 -14.73 -9.90 -37.82
N SER A 679 -14.68 -9.90 -39.13
CA SER A 679 -15.87 -9.94 -40.01
C SER A 679 -16.24 -11.37 -40.41
N GLY A 680 -15.55 -12.38 -39.88
CA GLY A 680 -15.65 -13.76 -40.32
C GLY A 680 -14.92 -14.07 -41.64
N LYS A 681 -14.67 -13.06 -42.46
CA LYS A 681 -13.89 -13.16 -43.70
C LYS A 681 -12.48 -12.59 -43.55
N LYS A 682 -12.31 -11.59 -42.68
CA LYS A 682 -11.07 -10.91 -42.43
C LYS A 682 -10.96 -10.57 -40.95
N GLN A 683 -9.80 -10.89 -40.38
CA GLN A 683 -9.40 -10.46 -39.06
C GLN A 683 -8.34 -9.36 -39.17
N GLU A 684 -8.52 -8.24 -38.50
CA GLU A 684 -7.59 -7.13 -38.57
C GLU A 684 -7.50 -6.31 -37.30
N LEU A 685 -6.29 -5.87 -36.96
CA LEU A 685 -6.05 -4.85 -35.96
C LEU A 685 -6.09 -3.47 -36.59
N ARG A 686 -7.10 -2.68 -36.26
CA ARG A 686 -7.30 -1.32 -36.78
C ARG A 686 -6.62 -0.29 -35.92
N SER A 687 -6.13 0.76 -36.57
CA SER A 687 -5.51 1.95 -35.96
C SER A 687 -6.30 3.17 -36.38
N ILE A 688 -6.91 3.85 -35.43
CA ILE A 688 -7.77 5.00 -35.67
C ILE A 688 -7.16 6.21 -34.93
N PRO A 689 -6.71 7.26 -35.61
CA PRO A 689 -6.19 8.44 -34.96
C PRO A 689 -7.33 9.23 -34.29
N ILE A 690 -7.23 9.43 -32.99
CA ILE A 690 -8.16 10.21 -32.19
C ILE A 690 -7.53 11.59 -31.94
N ARG A 691 -8.12 12.62 -32.57
CA ARG A 691 -7.67 14.01 -32.42
C ARG A 691 -8.50 14.80 -31.41
N LYS A 692 -9.65 14.29 -31.01
CA LYS A 692 -10.59 14.90 -30.06
C LYS A 692 -11.30 13.80 -29.27
N THR A 693 -11.43 14.01 -27.96
CA THR A 693 -12.17 13.13 -27.04
C THR A 693 -13.68 13.14 -27.32
N GLY A 694 -14.37 12.10 -26.92
CA GLY A 694 -15.82 11.97 -26.99
C GLY A 694 -16.29 10.77 -27.80
N ARG A 695 -17.57 10.80 -28.16
CA ARG A 695 -18.27 9.69 -28.85
C ARG A 695 -17.79 9.52 -30.29
N ILE A 696 -17.45 8.28 -30.63
CA ILE A 696 -17.09 7.88 -32.02
C ILE A 696 -17.90 6.64 -32.41
N GLU A 697 -18.21 6.54 -33.69
CA GLU A 697 -18.86 5.38 -34.31
C GLU A 697 -17.88 4.73 -35.30
N ILE A 698 -17.74 3.40 -35.21
CA ILE A 698 -16.84 2.61 -36.04
C ILE A 698 -17.64 1.49 -36.69
N LYS A 699 -17.51 1.39 -38.01
CA LYS A 699 -18.15 0.34 -38.84
C LYS A 699 -17.12 -0.70 -39.25
N LYS A 700 -17.56 -1.98 -39.38
CA LYS A 700 -16.74 -3.07 -39.91
C LYS A 700 -16.33 -2.85 -41.34
#